data_baa3055a318410bd9a14ac05f1efad98
#
_entry.id   baa3055a318410bd9a14ac05f1efad98
#
_cell.length_a   1.000
_cell.length_b   1.000
_cell.length_c   1.000
_cell.angle_alpha   90.00
_cell.angle_beta   90.00
_cell.angle_gamma   90.00
#
_symmetry.space_group_name_H-M   'P 1'
#
loop_
_entity.id
_entity.type
_entity.pdbx_description
1 polymer ?
#
loop_
_entity_poly.entity_id
_entity_poly.type
_entity_poly.pdbx_seq_one_letter_code
_entity_poly.pdbx_strand_id
1 'polypeptide(L)'
;MEENRNTSFQLKGRDMDSILQSLEEGVSEIFTSERYTEYLQTMAKFHNYSFNNTMLIALQRPDATLVTGYRNWQSMGRQVMKGEKGITIIAPTPIKKKQMQEVLDKEGRPVLNENGDSIMKEVEVKIPRFKAITVFDIAQTVGDPIDLMVPEELKEAVNDYDLFMEAITAVSPVPIRFDEISGNAKGYYHNEDKEIVIRKGMSESQTIKTAIHESGHARLHDRDEMKAKGEKKDRLTAEVEAESVAYCVCSAFGIDTSEYSFPYIANWSSGRDMKELKTSMDTIRHTAGKMIDELSIKMRELLAERNVQRQEEKKEKFLPAMEAAGYYFDEKGSTDDHLRFVPDGVHQLSGVLYADSWDDVETWFGQGGIDDQFTAERIQRVLYPERFEKSSEEMMYEDNGERFSIYQIKEGSKSEQYRFLGMDYINKEGLEVVAADYECVYSGILLKSDDLETLYSMFNDLPPADFKAHSMSVSDVVVMNRNHELRAYYVDQFGFTELPAFALERKAELGIGQLTERVSHLDEDPNIRFYVAECSEFPVLGEYHQDLSLQEAFRIYDSILPERMHGIKCIGFDLKDGSDYEGEFELVSGNHVQKETINSIPYFRENVHVQKAIAEAEKELKARESARTVPKNENKEVKTTLKRREECL
;
A
#
# COMPACT_ATOMS: atom_id res chain seq x y z
N MET A 1 -35.76 -1.75 -20.47
CA MET A 1 -35.93 -0.87 -21.64
C MET A 1 -34.75 0.11 -21.59
N GLU A 2 -33.65 -0.29 -22.24
CA GLU A 2 -32.50 0.60 -22.46
C GLU A 2 -32.88 1.54 -23.60
N GLU A 3 -33.27 2.76 -23.24
CA GLU A 3 -33.45 3.82 -24.23
C GLU A 3 -32.08 4.26 -24.75
N ASN A 4 -31.92 4.09 -26.05
CA ASN A 4 -30.83 4.55 -26.90
C ASN A 4 -30.38 6.00 -26.54
N ARG A 5 -29.33 6.14 -25.71
CA ARG A 5 -28.64 7.42 -25.43
C ARG A 5 -27.57 7.74 -26.49
N ASN A 6 -27.84 7.48 -27.76
CA ASN A 6 -26.88 7.72 -28.83
C ASN A 6 -27.34 8.84 -29.78
N THR A 7 -27.60 10.02 -29.23
CA THR A 7 -27.53 11.25 -30.01
C THR A 7 -26.11 11.77 -29.98
N SER A 8 -25.25 11.24 -30.86
CA SER A 8 -23.90 11.75 -31.04
C SER A 8 -23.99 13.24 -31.41
N PHE A 9 -23.46 14.10 -30.53
CA PHE A 9 -23.26 15.50 -30.84
C PHE A 9 -22.50 15.63 -32.16
N GLN A 10 -23.05 16.35 -33.12
CA GLN A 10 -22.40 16.62 -34.40
C GLN A 10 -22.16 18.13 -34.51
N LEU A 11 -20.89 18.49 -34.72
CA LEU A 11 -20.55 19.87 -35.07
C LEU A 11 -21.35 20.30 -36.33
N LYS A 12 -21.98 21.48 -36.27
CA LYS A 12 -22.73 22.04 -37.39
C LYS A 12 -21.90 22.29 -38.64
N GLY A 13 -20.58 22.44 -38.48
CA GLY A 13 -19.59 22.62 -39.54
C GLY A 13 -18.16 22.59 -39.00
N ARG A 14 -17.17 22.70 -39.89
CA ARG A 14 -15.75 22.78 -39.54
C ARG A 14 -15.16 24.18 -39.67
N ASP A 15 -15.96 25.14 -40.06
CA ASP A 15 -15.60 26.58 -40.01
C ASP A 15 -15.72 27.10 -38.58
N MET A 16 -15.00 28.18 -38.30
CA MET A 16 -14.93 28.73 -36.93
C MET A 16 -16.26 29.20 -36.40
N ASP A 17 -17.12 29.76 -37.23
CA ASP A 17 -18.41 30.29 -36.81
C ASP A 17 -19.35 29.15 -36.39
N SER A 18 -19.40 28.08 -37.18
CA SER A 18 -20.13 26.84 -36.85
C SER A 18 -19.62 26.18 -35.56
N ILE A 19 -18.31 26.16 -35.34
CA ILE A 19 -17.71 25.61 -34.13
C ILE A 19 -18.06 26.45 -32.90
N LEU A 20 -17.98 27.78 -33.01
CA LEU A 20 -18.30 28.69 -31.92
C LEU A 20 -19.80 28.61 -31.57
N GLN A 21 -20.67 28.51 -32.57
CA GLN A 21 -22.11 28.31 -32.34
C GLN A 21 -22.38 26.98 -31.63
N SER A 22 -21.74 25.90 -32.07
CA SER A 22 -21.88 24.59 -31.42
C SER A 22 -21.37 24.60 -29.97
N LEU A 23 -20.31 25.40 -29.69
CA LEU A 23 -19.81 25.59 -28.32
C LEU A 23 -20.81 26.34 -27.45
N GLU A 24 -21.46 27.41 -27.97
CA GLU A 24 -22.45 28.17 -27.21
C GLU A 24 -23.67 27.33 -26.84
N GLU A 25 -24.16 26.54 -27.78
CA GLU A 25 -25.25 25.59 -27.54
C GLU A 25 -24.83 24.52 -26.52
N GLY A 26 -23.64 23.91 -26.69
CA GLY A 26 -23.11 22.91 -25.76
C GLY A 26 -22.91 23.45 -24.35
N VAL A 27 -22.38 24.68 -24.21
CA VAL A 27 -22.21 25.31 -22.88
C VAL A 27 -23.55 25.47 -22.17
N SER A 28 -24.61 25.84 -22.88
CA SER A 28 -25.93 25.99 -22.26
C SER A 28 -26.54 24.66 -21.79
N GLU A 29 -26.17 23.55 -22.43
CA GLU A 29 -26.67 22.22 -22.11
C GLU A 29 -25.97 21.53 -20.93
N ILE A 30 -24.72 21.93 -20.60
CA ILE A 30 -23.95 21.24 -19.53
C ILE A 30 -24.43 21.57 -18.12
N PHE A 31 -25.20 22.67 -17.92
CA PHE A 31 -25.62 23.08 -16.58
C PHE A 31 -26.81 22.27 -16.05
N THR A 32 -26.83 20.96 -16.33
CA THR A 32 -27.60 19.96 -15.60
C THR A 32 -26.65 19.15 -14.74
N SER A 33 -27.08 18.59 -13.61
CA SER A 33 -26.19 17.88 -12.67
C SER A 33 -25.36 16.79 -13.33
N GLU A 34 -25.97 15.95 -14.17
CA GLU A 34 -25.28 14.83 -14.85
C GLU A 34 -24.26 15.31 -15.88
N ARG A 35 -24.66 16.18 -16.81
CA ARG A 35 -23.75 16.68 -17.86
C ARG A 35 -22.63 17.55 -17.32
N TYR A 36 -22.90 18.26 -16.24
CA TYR A 36 -21.87 19.06 -15.56
C TYR A 36 -20.78 18.16 -14.98
N THR A 37 -21.18 17.07 -14.33
CA THR A 37 -20.24 16.07 -13.80
C THR A 37 -19.42 15.43 -14.92
N GLU A 38 -20.04 15.01 -16.03
CA GLU A 38 -19.33 14.46 -17.20
C GLU A 38 -18.32 15.46 -17.78
N TYR A 39 -18.69 16.72 -17.85
CA TYR A 39 -17.78 17.79 -18.28
C TYR A 39 -16.61 17.97 -17.33
N LEU A 40 -16.83 17.96 -16.00
CA LEU A 40 -15.76 18.07 -15.02
C LEU A 40 -14.81 16.87 -15.07
N GLN A 41 -15.29 15.66 -15.31
CA GLN A 41 -14.47 14.48 -15.55
C GLN A 41 -13.55 14.65 -16.77
N THR A 42 -14.11 15.19 -17.85
CA THR A 42 -13.31 15.50 -19.04
C THR A 42 -12.30 16.60 -18.75
N MET A 43 -12.69 17.64 -18.01
CA MET A 43 -11.79 18.72 -17.58
C MET A 43 -10.61 18.20 -16.74
N ALA A 44 -10.84 17.27 -15.83
CA ALA A 44 -9.80 16.65 -15.02
C ALA A 44 -8.73 15.94 -15.88
N LYS A 45 -9.16 15.25 -16.94
CA LYS A 45 -8.25 14.56 -17.87
C LYS A 45 -7.53 15.55 -18.82
N PHE A 46 -8.18 16.64 -19.20
CA PHE A 46 -7.72 17.59 -20.23
C PHE A 46 -7.46 19.00 -19.69
N HIS A 47 -7.02 19.12 -18.44
CA HIS A 47 -6.81 20.40 -17.76
C HIS A 47 -5.79 21.32 -18.47
N ASN A 48 -4.89 20.77 -19.29
CA ASN A 48 -3.95 21.51 -20.11
C ASN A 48 -4.57 22.10 -21.41
N TYR A 49 -5.80 21.72 -21.74
CA TYR A 49 -6.52 22.29 -22.87
C TYR A 49 -7.30 23.54 -22.45
N SER A 50 -7.54 24.47 -23.42
CA SER A 50 -8.43 25.60 -23.14
C SER A 50 -9.86 25.15 -22.87
N PHE A 51 -10.65 25.96 -22.16
CA PHE A 51 -12.06 25.71 -21.92
C PHE A 51 -12.82 25.26 -23.19
N ASN A 52 -12.67 26.02 -24.30
CA ASN A 52 -13.32 25.69 -25.57
C ASN A 52 -12.90 24.30 -26.10
N ASN A 53 -11.64 23.93 -25.99
CA ASN A 53 -11.16 22.64 -26.46
C ASN A 53 -11.63 21.50 -25.55
N THR A 54 -11.61 21.69 -24.24
CA THR A 54 -12.16 20.70 -23.30
C THR A 54 -13.64 20.45 -23.59
N MET A 55 -14.41 21.51 -23.85
CA MET A 55 -15.82 21.39 -24.28
C MET A 55 -15.97 20.63 -25.60
N LEU A 56 -15.17 20.97 -26.60
CA LEU A 56 -15.22 20.27 -27.90
C LEU A 56 -14.89 18.80 -27.76
N ILE A 57 -13.94 18.45 -26.91
CA ILE A 57 -13.60 17.05 -26.62
C ILE A 57 -14.77 16.36 -25.91
N ALA A 58 -15.29 16.94 -24.81
CA ALA A 58 -16.39 16.39 -24.04
C ALA A 58 -17.65 16.15 -24.88
N LEU A 59 -18.00 17.09 -25.76
CA LEU A 59 -19.17 16.99 -26.61
C LEU A 59 -19.03 15.93 -27.71
N GLN A 60 -17.82 15.78 -28.29
CA GLN A 60 -17.59 14.86 -29.41
C GLN A 60 -17.19 13.44 -28.96
N ARG A 61 -16.49 13.34 -27.82
CA ARG A 61 -15.99 12.08 -27.26
C ARG A 61 -15.84 12.17 -25.74
N PRO A 62 -16.91 11.97 -24.98
CA PRO A 62 -16.89 12.07 -23.50
C PRO A 62 -15.95 11.07 -22.82
N ASP A 63 -15.75 9.91 -23.45
CA ASP A 63 -14.89 8.82 -23.00
C ASP A 63 -13.40 9.04 -23.32
N ALA A 64 -13.02 10.11 -24.00
CA ALA A 64 -11.63 10.38 -24.36
C ALA A 64 -10.73 10.43 -23.11
N THR A 65 -9.49 9.94 -23.26
CA THR A 65 -8.49 9.89 -22.18
C THR A 65 -7.22 10.66 -22.49
N LEU A 66 -6.70 10.57 -23.70
CA LEU A 66 -5.53 11.30 -24.16
C LEU A 66 -5.67 11.62 -25.64
N VAL A 67 -5.71 12.91 -26.00
CA VAL A 67 -5.87 13.32 -27.39
C VAL A 67 -4.66 14.08 -27.90
N THR A 68 -4.24 13.76 -29.14
CA THR A 68 -3.22 14.53 -29.85
C THR A 68 -3.39 14.41 -31.37
N GLY A 69 -2.61 15.22 -32.11
CA GLY A 69 -2.65 15.20 -33.57
C GLY A 69 -2.05 13.94 -34.19
N TYR A 70 -2.50 13.60 -35.38
CA TYR A 70 -2.07 12.41 -36.14
C TYR A 70 -0.53 12.23 -36.18
N ARG A 71 0.21 13.31 -36.48
CA ARG A 71 1.68 13.26 -36.57
C ARG A 71 2.35 13.04 -35.21
N ASN A 72 1.76 13.57 -34.14
CA ASN A 72 2.28 13.33 -32.80
C ASN A 72 2.10 11.87 -32.39
N TRP A 73 0.97 11.25 -32.73
CA TRP A 73 0.79 9.82 -32.52
C TRP A 73 1.87 9.00 -33.23
N GLN A 74 2.17 9.34 -34.50
CA GLN A 74 3.24 8.68 -35.23
C GLN A 74 4.63 8.86 -34.57
N SER A 75 4.93 10.05 -34.06
CA SER A 75 6.22 10.30 -33.37
C SER A 75 6.34 9.55 -32.03
N MET A 76 5.21 9.14 -31.45
CA MET A 76 5.13 8.34 -30.22
C MET A 76 5.02 6.82 -30.51
N GLY A 77 5.33 6.38 -31.73
CA GLY A 77 5.26 4.96 -32.09
C GLY A 77 3.84 4.42 -32.26
N ARG A 78 2.81 5.30 -32.38
CA ARG A 78 1.42 4.89 -32.49
C ARG A 78 0.79 5.30 -33.82
N GLN A 79 -0.13 4.45 -34.30
CA GLN A 79 -0.83 4.66 -35.56
C GLN A 79 -2.32 4.77 -35.33
N VAL A 80 -2.94 5.85 -35.85
CA VAL A 80 -4.40 5.98 -35.85
C VAL A 80 -5.04 4.89 -36.72
N MET A 81 -6.04 4.20 -36.19
CA MET A 81 -6.72 3.11 -36.88
C MET A 81 -7.51 3.63 -38.10
N LYS A 82 -7.60 2.82 -39.14
CA LYS A 82 -8.30 3.19 -40.36
C LYS A 82 -9.81 3.31 -40.11
N GLY A 83 -10.38 4.43 -40.53
CA GLY A 83 -11.81 4.68 -40.42
C GLY A 83 -12.23 5.46 -39.16
N GLU A 84 -11.31 5.75 -38.25
CA GLU A 84 -11.58 6.51 -37.06
C GLU A 84 -11.98 7.96 -37.38
N LYS A 85 -13.01 8.43 -36.67
CA LYS A 85 -13.46 9.83 -36.75
C LYS A 85 -12.70 10.67 -35.74
N GLY A 86 -11.91 11.63 -36.24
CA GLY A 86 -11.16 12.51 -35.35
C GLY A 86 -12.05 13.55 -34.65
N ILE A 87 -11.55 14.04 -33.52
CA ILE A 87 -12.12 15.08 -32.69
C ILE A 87 -11.65 16.43 -33.23
N THR A 88 -12.57 17.36 -33.45
CA THR A 88 -12.23 18.71 -33.91
C THR A 88 -11.97 19.62 -32.72
N ILE A 89 -10.82 20.27 -32.68
CA ILE A 89 -10.44 21.27 -31.68
C ILE A 89 -9.93 22.55 -32.34
N ILE A 90 -9.75 23.59 -31.55
CA ILE A 90 -9.27 24.90 -32.00
C ILE A 90 -7.79 25.03 -31.64
N ALA A 91 -6.92 25.22 -32.64
CA ALA A 91 -5.51 25.44 -32.41
C ALA A 91 -5.04 26.85 -32.82
N PRO A 92 -4.13 27.47 -32.04
CA PRO A 92 -3.53 28.72 -32.40
C PRO A 92 -2.61 28.55 -33.63
N THR A 93 -2.77 29.44 -34.60
CA THR A 93 -1.94 29.53 -35.81
C THR A 93 -1.51 30.96 -36.02
N PRO A 94 -0.60 31.50 -35.17
CA PRO A 94 -0.24 32.90 -35.23
C PRO A 94 0.40 33.23 -36.57
N ILE A 95 -0.02 34.34 -37.15
CA ILE A 95 0.63 34.89 -38.36
C ILE A 95 1.64 35.93 -37.93
N LYS A 96 2.83 35.84 -38.49
CA LYS A 96 3.86 36.84 -38.35
C LYS A 96 3.59 37.96 -39.35
N LYS A 97 3.38 39.17 -38.86
CA LYS A 97 3.21 40.38 -39.68
C LYS A 97 4.26 41.39 -39.29
N LYS A 98 4.97 41.90 -40.29
CA LYS A 98 5.87 43.01 -40.09
C LYS A 98 5.08 44.28 -39.92
N GLN A 99 5.31 45.02 -38.85
CA GLN A 99 4.70 46.29 -38.56
C GLN A 99 5.73 47.30 -38.12
N MET A 100 5.63 48.51 -38.65
CA MET A 100 6.46 49.63 -38.19
C MET A 100 5.92 50.08 -36.83
N GLN A 101 6.80 50.13 -35.85
CA GLN A 101 6.48 50.56 -34.49
C GLN A 101 7.48 51.66 -34.08
N GLU A 102 7.00 52.64 -33.35
CA GLU A 102 7.86 53.70 -32.81
C GLU A 102 8.83 53.14 -31.81
N VAL A 103 10.06 53.56 -31.89
CA VAL A 103 11.08 53.25 -30.89
C VAL A 103 10.86 54.13 -29.68
N LEU A 104 10.60 53.54 -28.54
CA LEU A 104 10.43 54.25 -27.28
C LEU A 104 11.69 54.23 -26.44
N ASP A 105 11.98 55.33 -25.71
CA ASP A 105 13.01 55.41 -24.70
C ASP A 105 12.66 54.64 -23.44
N LYS A 106 13.50 54.63 -22.41
CA LYS A 106 13.31 53.96 -21.14
C LYS A 106 12.12 54.50 -20.32
N GLU A 107 11.71 55.72 -20.63
CA GLU A 107 10.58 56.41 -20.02
C GLU A 107 9.28 56.27 -20.84
N GLY A 108 9.33 55.45 -21.94
CA GLY A 108 8.15 55.19 -22.78
C GLY A 108 7.81 56.30 -23.77
N ARG A 109 8.73 57.23 -24.06
CA ARG A 109 8.53 58.33 -25.01
C ARG A 109 9.11 57.99 -26.36
N PRO A 110 8.53 58.44 -27.49
CA PRO A 110 9.11 58.24 -28.83
C PRO A 110 10.51 58.85 -28.96
N VAL A 111 11.45 58.03 -29.47
CA VAL A 111 12.75 58.54 -29.85
C VAL A 111 12.65 59.27 -31.19
N LEU A 112 13.06 60.52 -31.23
CA LEU A 112 13.00 61.38 -32.43
C LEU A 112 14.30 61.37 -33.21
N ASN A 113 14.22 61.48 -34.54
CA ASN A 113 15.38 61.70 -35.41
C ASN A 113 15.80 63.17 -35.38
N GLU A 114 16.85 63.53 -36.12
CA GLU A 114 17.40 64.90 -36.21
C GLU A 114 16.37 65.91 -36.78
N ASN A 115 15.31 65.46 -37.48
CA ASN A 115 14.24 66.28 -38.05
C ASN A 115 13.02 66.41 -37.14
N GLY A 116 13.04 65.73 -35.96
CA GLY A 116 11.92 65.75 -35.01
C GLY A 116 10.86 64.70 -35.27
N ASP A 117 11.04 63.75 -36.20
CA ASP A 117 10.12 62.67 -36.49
C ASP A 117 10.42 61.43 -35.62
N SER A 118 9.40 60.67 -35.22
CA SER A 118 9.60 59.41 -34.48
C SER A 118 10.39 58.39 -35.29
N ILE A 119 11.43 57.82 -34.70
CA ILE A 119 12.19 56.74 -35.31
C ILE A 119 11.30 55.48 -35.33
N MET A 120 11.04 54.96 -36.51
CA MET A 120 10.24 53.77 -36.73
C MET A 120 11.16 52.55 -36.92
N LYS A 121 10.85 51.47 -36.21
CA LYS A 121 11.53 50.17 -36.37
C LYS A 121 10.55 49.14 -36.88
N GLU A 122 11.00 48.34 -37.85
CA GLU A 122 10.21 47.18 -38.28
C GLU A 122 10.32 46.09 -37.21
N VAL A 123 9.15 45.76 -36.62
CA VAL A 123 9.02 44.67 -35.63
C VAL A 123 8.10 43.59 -36.18
N GLU A 124 8.48 42.33 -35.94
CA GLU A 124 7.64 41.21 -36.29
C GLU A 124 6.63 41.01 -35.17
N VAL A 125 5.36 41.29 -35.44
CA VAL A 125 4.27 41.10 -34.50
C VAL A 125 3.53 39.80 -34.83
N LYS A 126 3.39 38.94 -33.82
CA LYS A 126 2.56 37.71 -33.92
C LYS A 126 1.09 38.06 -33.73
N ILE A 127 0.32 38.03 -34.81
CA ILE A 127 -1.13 38.21 -34.73
C ILE A 127 -1.78 36.86 -34.44
N PRO A 128 -2.50 36.69 -33.31
CA PRO A 128 -3.16 35.43 -32.99
C PRO A 128 -4.25 35.15 -34.03
N ARG A 129 -4.18 33.99 -34.63
CA ARG A 129 -5.25 33.39 -35.44
C ARG A 129 -5.48 31.98 -34.94
N PHE A 130 -6.69 31.48 -35.14
CA PHE A 130 -7.11 30.16 -34.73
C PHE A 130 -7.68 29.42 -35.93
N LYS A 131 -7.48 28.11 -35.94
CA LYS A 131 -8.08 27.22 -36.96
C LYS A 131 -8.56 25.93 -36.31
N ALA A 132 -9.56 25.31 -36.92
CA ALA A 132 -9.98 23.95 -36.61
C ALA A 132 -8.87 22.97 -37.02
N ILE A 133 -8.50 22.08 -36.11
CA ILE A 133 -7.62 20.95 -36.35
C ILE A 133 -8.28 19.66 -35.87
N THR A 134 -7.81 18.53 -36.39
CA THR A 134 -8.29 17.23 -35.99
C THR A 134 -7.27 16.55 -35.11
N VAL A 135 -7.72 16.04 -33.95
CA VAL A 135 -6.96 15.20 -33.03
C VAL A 135 -7.65 13.85 -32.87
N PHE A 136 -6.97 12.87 -32.31
CA PHE A 136 -7.47 11.53 -32.07
C PHE A 136 -7.16 11.12 -30.64
N ASP A 137 -8.06 10.36 -30.03
CA ASP A 137 -7.85 9.77 -28.71
C ASP A 137 -6.96 8.53 -28.80
N ILE A 138 -6.27 8.22 -27.70
CA ILE A 138 -5.39 7.04 -27.62
C ILE A 138 -6.14 5.74 -27.96
N ALA A 139 -7.41 5.61 -27.57
CA ALA A 139 -8.25 4.45 -27.89
C ALA A 139 -8.53 4.30 -29.41
N GLN A 140 -8.27 5.35 -30.19
CA GLN A 140 -8.36 5.33 -31.66
C GLN A 140 -7.02 4.96 -32.32
N THR A 141 -6.04 4.55 -31.53
CA THR A 141 -4.68 4.25 -32.02
C THR A 141 -4.21 2.87 -31.57
N VAL A 142 -3.26 2.32 -32.33
CA VAL A 142 -2.51 1.11 -31.98
C VAL A 142 -1.02 1.41 -32.02
N GLY A 143 -0.23 0.76 -31.17
CA GLY A 143 1.22 0.94 -31.07
C GLY A 143 1.72 0.84 -29.64
N ASP A 144 2.88 1.42 -29.37
CA ASP A 144 3.56 1.33 -28.09
C ASP A 144 2.72 1.87 -26.91
N PRO A 145 2.86 1.30 -25.70
CA PRO A 145 2.25 1.86 -24.50
C PRO A 145 2.70 3.31 -24.28
N ILE A 146 1.83 4.12 -23.72
CA ILE A 146 2.14 5.52 -23.36
C ILE A 146 1.68 5.75 -21.92
N ASP A 147 2.55 6.34 -21.12
CA ASP A 147 2.20 6.77 -19.78
C ASP A 147 1.19 7.91 -19.85
N LEU A 148 0.11 7.75 -19.11
CA LEU A 148 -0.92 8.78 -18.97
C LEU A 148 -0.39 9.95 -18.12
N MET A 149 -1.06 11.11 -18.18
CA MET A 149 -0.65 12.34 -17.49
C MET A 149 -0.50 12.20 -15.97
N VAL A 150 -1.33 11.38 -15.35
CA VAL A 150 -1.13 10.90 -13.98
C VAL A 150 -0.76 9.42 -14.11
N PRO A 151 0.52 9.06 -13.90
CA PRO A 151 0.96 7.67 -13.93
C PRO A 151 0.14 6.80 -12.98
N GLU A 152 -0.05 5.55 -13.33
CA GLU A 152 -0.78 4.59 -12.47
C GLU A 152 -0.15 4.49 -11.08
N GLU A 153 1.19 4.55 -11.02
CA GLU A 153 1.96 4.64 -9.77
C GLU A 153 1.50 5.78 -8.84
N LEU A 154 1.17 6.97 -9.38
CA LEU A 154 0.65 8.06 -8.55
C LEU A 154 -0.79 7.82 -8.09
N LYS A 155 -1.59 7.08 -8.85
CA LYS A 155 -2.95 6.70 -8.43
C LYS A 155 -2.91 5.61 -7.35
N GLU A 156 -1.98 4.68 -7.44
CA GLU A 156 -1.72 3.69 -6.39
C GLU A 156 -1.22 4.37 -5.11
N ALA A 157 -0.32 5.36 -5.25
CA ALA A 157 0.22 6.12 -4.12
C ALA A 157 -0.83 6.99 -3.40
N VAL A 158 -1.97 7.30 -4.01
CA VAL A 158 -3.10 7.97 -3.34
C VAL A 158 -3.73 7.11 -2.25
N ASN A 159 -3.58 5.78 -2.32
CA ASN A 159 -4.01 4.86 -1.27
C ASN A 159 -3.15 5.00 0.00
N ASP A 160 -1.94 5.57 -0.08
CA ASP A 160 -1.17 6.03 1.08
C ASP A 160 -1.69 7.42 1.52
N TYR A 161 -2.63 7.41 2.45
CA TYR A 161 -3.24 8.62 2.98
C TYR A 161 -2.23 9.64 3.48
N ASP A 162 -1.21 9.19 4.20
CA ASP A 162 -0.20 10.08 4.81
C ASP A 162 0.61 10.77 3.72
N LEU A 163 1.03 10.04 2.69
CA LEU A 163 1.75 10.60 1.55
C LEU A 163 0.92 11.66 0.82
N PHE A 164 -0.34 11.34 0.54
CA PHE A 164 -1.19 12.26 -0.21
C PHE A 164 -1.56 13.50 0.60
N MET A 165 -1.84 13.35 1.91
CA MET A 165 -2.08 14.49 2.79
C MET A 165 -0.83 15.36 2.99
N GLU A 166 0.35 14.76 3.03
CA GLU A 166 1.63 15.48 3.04
C GLU A 166 1.79 16.32 1.75
N ALA A 167 1.50 15.71 0.59
CA ALA A 167 1.51 16.43 -0.68
C ALA A 167 0.51 17.59 -0.70
N ILE A 168 -0.74 17.37 -0.28
CA ILE A 168 -1.77 18.42 -0.18
C ILE A 168 -1.30 19.55 0.74
N THR A 169 -0.75 19.22 1.88
CA THR A 169 -0.27 20.20 2.87
C THR A 169 0.88 21.02 2.29
N ALA A 170 1.79 20.39 1.57
CA ALA A 170 2.95 21.05 0.97
C ALA A 170 2.58 22.02 -0.17
N VAL A 171 1.54 21.69 -0.96
CA VAL A 171 1.09 22.55 -2.07
C VAL A 171 -0.03 23.52 -1.66
N SER A 172 -0.53 23.42 -0.46
CA SER A 172 -1.56 24.33 0.05
C SER A 172 -1.07 25.77 0.09
N PRO A 173 -1.88 26.75 -0.36
CA PRO A 173 -1.48 28.17 -0.32
C PRO A 173 -1.38 28.72 1.11
N VAL A 174 -1.96 28.03 2.08
CA VAL A 174 -2.00 28.41 3.50
C VAL A 174 -1.83 27.17 4.39
N PRO A 175 -1.43 27.33 5.66
CA PRO A 175 -1.32 26.19 6.57
C PRO A 175 -2.64 25.44 6.74
N ILE A 176 -2.54 24.11 6.85
CA ILE A 176 -3.67 23.22 7.16
C ILE A 176 -3.48 22.72 8.60
N ARG A 177 -4.54 22.83 9.42
CA ARG A 177 -4.57 22.24 10.76
C ARG A 177 -5.83 21.44 10.99
N PHE A 178 -5.76 20.52 11.93
CA PHE A 178 -6.88 19.69 12.35
C PHE A 178 -7.41 20.14 13.71
N ASP A 179 -8.75 20.27 13.82
CA ASP A 179 -9.39 20.69 15.07
C ASP A 179 -10.78 20.07 15.24
N GLU A 180 -11.33 20.19 16.45
CA GLU A 180 -12.72 19.89 16.71
C GLU A 180 -13.60 21.03 16.19
N ILE A 181 -14.47 20.73 15.22
CA ILE A 181 -15.38 21.70 14.63
C ILE A 181 -16.81 21.40 15.09
N SER A 182 -17.44 22.36 15.74
CA SER A 182 -18.84 22.25 16.18
C SER A 182 -19.81 22.29 15.01
N GLY A 183 -20.93 21.57 15.10
CA GLY A 183 -21.95 21.52 14.03
C GLY A 183 -21.59 20.54 12.92
N ASN A 184 -22.08 20.77 11.68
CA ASN A 184 -21.95 19.85 10.56
C ASN A 184 -20.82 20.20 9.58
N ALA A 185 -20.11 21.31 9.79
CA ALA A 185 -19.02 21.69 8.90
C ALA A 185 -17.87 20.68 8.98
N LYS A 186 -17.34 20.24 7.85
CA LYS A 186 -16.24 19.29 7.72
C LYS A 186 -14.87 19.99 7.76
N GLY A 187 -14.83 21.23 7.28
CA GLY A 187 -13.69 22.12 7.27
C GLY A 187 -14.13 23.54 6.95
N TYR A 188 -13.19 24.46 6.96
CA TYR A 188 -13.37 25.83 6.47
C TYR A 188 -12.02 26.51 6.23
N TYR A 189 -11.97 27.37 5.23
CA TYR A 189 -10.90 28.34 5.04
C TYR A 189 -11.16 29.58 5.90
N HIS A 190 -10.25 29.88 6.85
CA HIS A 190 -10.34 31.07 7.70
C HIS A 190 -9.61 32.25 7.04
N ASN A 191 -10.40 33.18 6.53
CA ASN A 191 -9.87 34.27 5.70
C ASN A 191 -9.00 35.27 6.45
N GLU A 192 -9.24 35.48 7.76
CA GLU A 192 -8.49 36.43 8.59
C GLU A 192 -7.14 35.84 9.01
N ASP A 193 -7.12 34.60 9.51
CA ASP A 193 -5.92 33.93 9.97
C ASP A 193 -5.13 33.27 8.82
N LYS A 194 -5.69 33.23 7.61
CA LYS A 194 -5.10 32.60 6.42
C LYS A 194 -4.69 31.15 6.71
N GLU A 195 -5.62 30.37 7.20
CA GLU A 195 -5.43 28.94 7.47
C GLU A 195 -6.65 28.12 7.04
N ILE A 196 -6.43 26.85 6.79
CA ILE A 196 -7.46 25.85 6.56
C ILE A 196 -7.61 25.03 7.83
N VAL A 197 -8.85 24.88 8.31
CA VAL A 197 -9.16 24.04 9.47
C VAL A 197 -9.99 22.85 9.02
N ILE A 198 -9.55 21.64 9.34
CA ILE A 198 -10.21 20.39 8.99
C ILE A 198 -10.66 19.69 10.27
N ARG A 199 -11.89 19.14 10.24
CA ARG A 199 -12.43 18.38 11.37
C ARG A 199 -11.62 17.11 11.62
N LYS A 200 -11.26 16.84 12.88
CA LYS A 200 -10.69 15.57 13.32
C LYS A 200 -11.69 14.42 13.24
N GLY A 201 -11.18 13.20 13.06
CA GLY A 201 -11.97 11.97 13.15
C GLY A 201 -12.87 11.67 11.95
N MET A 202 -12.70 12.37 10.83
CA MET A 202 -13.32 11.99 9.56
C MET A 202 -12.58 10.81 8.91
N SER A 203 -13.23 10.12 7.98
CA SER A 203 -12.53 9.14 7.14
C SER A 203 -11.44 9.81 6.29
N GLU A 204 -10.44 9.06 5.90
CA GLU A 204 -9.32 9.52 5.07
C GLU A 204 -9.81 10.17 3.79
N SER A 205 -10.67 9.49 3.04
CA SER A 205 -11.27 10.02 1.80
C SER A 205 -12.01 11.34 2.04
N GLN A 206 -12.80 11.47 3.12
CA GLN A 206 -13.50 12.70 3.43
C GLN A 206 -12.54 13.82 3.83
N THR A 207 -11.47 13.49 4.54
CA THR A 207 -10.43 14.44 4.94
C THR A 207 -9.74 15.02 3.71
N ILE A 208 -9.33 14.16 2.77
CA ILE A 208 -8.72 14.56 1.49
C ILE A 208 -9.67 15.48 0.71
N LYS A 209 -10.91 15.05 0.49
CA LYS A 209 -11.92 15.82 -0.22
C LYS A 209 -12.11 17.22 0.39
N THR A 210 -12.17 17.29 1.72
CA THR A 210 -12.33 18.56 2.44
C THR A 210 -11.07 19.42 2.29
N ALA A 211 -9.87 18.86 2.43
CA ALA A 211 -8.62 19.60 2.29
C ALA A 211 -8.46 20.23 0.90
N ILE A 212 -8.83 19.50 -0.16
CA ILE A 212 -8.79 20.00 -1.54
C ILE A 212 -9.84 21.10 -1.74
N HIS A 213 -11.05 20.92 -1.22
CA HIS A 213 -12.14 21.90 -1.31
C HIS A 213 -11.75 23.23 -0.64
N GLU A 214 -11.28 23.19 0.60
CA GLU A 214 -10.86 24.38 1.33
C GLU A 214 -9.60 25.04 0.70
N SER A 215 -8.71 24.24 0.10
CA SER A 215 -7.61 24.76 -0.72
C SER A 215 -8.12 25.49 -1.97
N GLY A 216 -9.22 25.03 -2.55
CA GLY A 216 -9.94 25.72 -3.62
C GLY A 216 -10.42 27.09 -3.17
N HIS A 217 -11.08 27.19 -2.01
CA HIS A 217 -11.49 28.46 -1.42
C HIS A 217 -10.30 29.39 -1.14
N ALA A 218 -9.24 28.88 -0.55
CA ALA A 218 -8.04 29.66 -0.26
C ALA A 218 -7.37 30.26 -1.51
N ARG A 219 -7.41 29.52 -2.64
CA ARG A 219 -6.82 29.97 -3.91
C ARG A 219 -7.70 30.94 -4.69
N LEU A 220 -9.02 30.78 -4.60
CA LEU A 220 -9.97 31.49 -5.46
C LEU A 220 -10.75 32.60 -4.77
N HIS A 221 -10.98 32.45 -3.46
CA HIS A 221 -11.96 33.26 -2.73
C HIS A 221 -11.36 33.98 -1.53
N ASP A 222 -10.02 34.15 -1.55
CA ASP A 222 -9.35 35.03 -0.57
C ASP A 222 -9.86 36.47 -0.73
N ARG A 223 -10.43 37.02 0.35
CA ARG A 223 -11.10 38.32 0.31
C ARG A 223 -10.17 39.48 -0.02
N ASP A 224 -8.92 39.40 0.44
CA ASP A 224 -7.95 40.47 0.23
C ASP A 224 -7.47 40.45 -1.22
N GLU A 225 -7.20 39.25 -1.77
CA GLU A 225 -6.83 39.09 -3.16
C GLU A 225 -7.96 39.50 -4.12
N MET A 226 -9.20 39.05 -3.84
CA MET A 226 -10.38 39.46 -4.64
C MET A 226 -10.56 40.96 -4.63
N LYS A 227 -10.42 41.59 -3.44
CA LYS A 227 -10.51 43.05 -3.32
C LYS A 227 -9.40 43.77 -4.08
N ALA A 228 -8.17 43.24 -4.02
CA ALA A 228 -7.05 43.81 -4.78
C ALA A 228 -7.24 43.71 -6.29
N LYS A 229 -7.90 42.65 -6.78
CA LYS A 229 -8.26 42.44 -8.20
C LYS A 229 -9.55 43.20 -8.61
N GLY A 230 -10.25 43.81 -7.66
CA GLY A 230 -11.57 44.46 -7.92
C GLY A 230 -12.69 43.46 -8.25
N GLU A 231 -12.48 42.20 -7.87
CA GLU A 231 -13.42 41.09 -8.11
C GLU A 231 -14.41 40.96 -6.95
N LYS A 232 -15.63 40.58 -7.27
CA LYS A 232 -16.66 40.26 -6.28
C LYS A 232 -17.44 39.06 -6.77
N LYS A 233 -17.44 37.98 -6.00
CA LYS A 233 -18.23 36.77 -6.28
C LYS A 233 -19.32 36.60 -5.22
N ASP A 234 -20.46 36.13 -5.62
CA ASP A 234 -21.51 35.73 -4.68
C ASP A 234 -21.11 34.33 -4.07
N ARG A 235 -21.73 34.02 -2.92
CA ARG A 235 -21.44 32.80 -2.19
C ARG A 235 -21.68 31.53 -3.02
N LEU A 236 -22.75 31.52 -3.83
CA LEU A 236 -23.10 30.36 -4.64
C LEU A 236 -22.04 30.10 -5.71
N THR A 237 -21.53 31.15 -6.36
CA THR A 237 -20.41 31.04 -7.30
C THR A 237 -19.15 30.53 -6.62
N ALA A 238 -18.85 31.01 -5.41
CA ALA A 238 -17.67 30.55 -4.67
C ALA A 238 -17.78 29.07 -4.34
N GLU A 239 -18.93 28.57 -3.91
CA GLU A 239 -19.15 27.16 -3.63
C GLU A 239 -19.06 26.30 -4.90
N VAL A 240 -19.71 26.74 -6.02
CA VAL A 240 -19.63 26.02 -7.31
C VAL A 240 -18.19 25.89 -7.78
N GLU A 241 -17.42 26.96 -7.71
CA GLU A 241 -16.02 26.95 -8.14
C GLU A 241 -15.16 26.05 -7.26
N ALA A 242 -15.25 26.14 -5.93
CA ALA A 242 -14.45 25.31 -5.02
C ALA A 242 -14.81 23.82 -5.11
N GLU A 243 -16.12 23.50 -5.14
CA GLU A 243 -16.61 22.13 -5.29
C GLU A 243 -16.19 21.51 -6.62
N SER A 244 -16.25 22.29 -7.72
CA SER A 244 -15.85 21.83 -9.05
C SER A 244 -14.34 21.61 -9.15
N VAL A 245 -13.54 22.48 -8.53
CA VAL A 245 -12.08 22.28 -8.42
C VAL A 245 -11.78 21.00 -7.65
N ALA A 246 -12.41 20.81 -6.50
CA ALA A 246 -12.22 19.61 -5.68
C ALA A 246 -12.61 18.33 -6.43
N TYR A 247 -13.75 18.38 -7.13
CA TYR A 247 -14.16 17.25 -7.98
C TYR A 247 -13.13 16.91 -9.06
N CYS A 248 -12.64 17.92 -9.79
CA CYS A 248 -11.64 17.70 -10.86
C CYS A 248 -10.33 17.13 -10.31
N VAL A 249 -9.83 17.66 -9.18
CA VAL A 249 -8.60 17.16 -8.56
C VAL A 249 -8.78 15.72 -8.07
N CYS A 250 -9.85 15.43 -7.32
CA CYS A 250 -10.15 14.07 -6.85
C CYS A 250 -10.28 13.09 -8.03
N SER A 251 -11.01 13.47 -9.08
CA SER A 251 -11.19 12.64 -10.28
C SER A 251 -9.89 12.36 -11.01
N ALA A 252 -8.96 13.33 -11.09
CA ALA A 252 -7.67 13.15 -11.73
C ALA A 252 -6.79 12.09 -11.04
N PHE A 253 -6.87 12.03 -9.71
CA PHE A 253 -6.13 11.07 -8.88
C PHE A 253 -6.90 9.78 -8.59
N GLY A 254 -8.08 9.58 -9.17
CA GLY A 254 -8.86 8.36 -8.99
C GLY A 254 -9.56 8.23 -7.64
N ILE A 255 -9.64 9.32 -6.86
CA ILE A 255 -10.38 9.34 -5.60
C ILE A 255 -11.88 9.26 -5.90
N ASP A 256 -12.60 8.43 -5.14
CA ASP A 256 -14.04 8.27 -5.32
C ASP A 256 -14.80 9.60 -5.25
N THR A 257 -15.46 9.92 -6.34
CA THR A 257 -16.25 11.15 -6.52
C THR A 257 -17.77 10.89 -6.53
N SER A 258 -18.21 9.69 -6.21
CA SER A 258 -19.62 9.27 -6.27
C SER A 258 -20.54 10.10 -5.37
N GLU A 259 -20.02 10.62 -4.27
CA GLU A 259 -20.77 11.48 -3.34
C GLU A 259 -20.92 12.93 -3.82
N TYR A 260 -20.14 13.35 -4.84
CA TYR A 260 -20.29 14.68 -5.40
C TYR A 260 -21.55 14.77 -6.25
N SER A 261 -22.34 15.76 -5.99
CA SER A 261 -23.51 16.10 -6.80
C SER A 261 -23.62 17.62 -6.92
N PHE A 262 -24.10 18.06 -8.06
CA PHE A 262 -24.27 19.48 -8.34
C PHE A 262 -25.77 19.86 -8.55
N PRO A 263 -26.65 19.57 -7.56
CA PRO A 263 -28.09 19.76 -7.73
C PRO A 263 -28.48 21.23 -7.90
N TYR A 264 -27.60 22.12 -7.49
CA TYR A 264 -27.81 23.58 -7.57
C TYR A 264 -27.24 24.20 -8.85
N ILE A 265 -26.59 23.42 -9.73
CA ILE A 265 -25.89 23.95 -10.91
C ILE A 265 -26.86 24.67 -11.89
N ALA A 266 -28.03 24.10 -12.09
CA ALA A 266 -29.04 24.71 -12.94
C ALA A 266 -29.54 26.05 -12.38
N ASN A 267 -29.71 26.16 -11.05
CA ASN A 267 -30.09 27.40 -10.39
C ASN A 267 -28.95 28.43 -10.43
N TRP A 268 -27.69 27.97 -10.25
CA TRP A 268 -26.51 28.84 -10.33
C TRP A 268 -26.37 29.45 -11.73
N SER A 269 -26.54 28.65 -12.78
CA SER A 269 -26.42 29.12 -14.17
C SER A 269 -27.58 29.98 -14.63
N SER A 270 -28.78 29.85 -14.00
CA SER A 270 -29.98 30.57 -14.38
C SER A 270 -29.83 32.07 -14.16
N GLY A 271 -30.07 32.85 -15.22
CA GLY A 271 -30.00 34.30 -15.19
C GLY A 271 -28.58 34.90 -15.29
N ARG A 272 -27.56 34.08 -15.43
CA ARG A 272 -26.18 34.53 -15.69
C ARG A 272 -25.93 34.63 -17.19
N ASP A 273 -25.11 35.60 -17.59
CA ASP A 273 -24.73 35.68 -19.00
C ASP A 273 -23.65 34.61 -19.35
N MET A 274 -23.56 34.31 -20.63
CA MET A 274 -22.64 33.28 -21.15
C MET A 274 -21.17 33.63 -20.86
N LYS A 275 -20.82 34.91 -20.79
CA LYS A 275 -19.47 35.36 -20.52
C LYS A 275 -19.08 35.06 -19.06
N GLU A 276 -20.00 35.32 -18.13
CA GLU A 276 -19.82 35.05 -16.70
C GLU A 276 -19.62 33.54 -16.49
N LEU A 277 -20.48 32.69 -17.08
CA LEU A 277 -20.40 31.24 -16.99
C LEU A 277 -19.07 30.73 -17.54
N LYS A 278 -18.64 31.15 -18.73
CA LYS A 278 -17.36 30.79 -19.33
C LYS A 278 -16.17 31.24 -18.47
N THR A 279 -16.26 32.40 -17.83
CA THR A 279 -15.21 32.92 -16.95
C THR A 279 -15.05 32.04 -15.71
N SER A 280 -16.14 31.66 -15.04
CA SER A 280 -16.09 30.73 -13.91
C SER A 280 -15.56 29.36 -14.32
N MET A 281 -15.99 28.82 -15.46
CA MET A 281 -15.50 27.52 -15.96
C MET A 281 -14.01 27.56 -16.29
N ASP A 282 -13.49 28.64 -16.84
CA ASP A 282 -12.05 28.80 -17.09
C ASP A 282 -11.26 28.97 -15.80
N THR A 283 -11.83 29.65 -14.80
CA THR A 283 -11.26 29.75 -13.44
C THR A 283 -11.13 28.38 -12.78
N ILE A 284 -12.21 27.58 -12.82
CA ILE A 284 -12.22 26.19 -12.30
C ILE A 284 -11.13 25.38 -12.99
N ARG A 285 -11.12 25.38 -14.32
CA ARG A 285 -10.16 24.64 -15.13
C ARG A 285 -8.71 25.01 -14.78
N HIS A 286 -8.40 26.31 -14.74
CA HIS A 286 -7.06 26.79 -14.48
C HIS A 286 -6.57 26.40 -13.07
N THR A 287 -7.44 26.56 -12.08
CA THR A 287 -7.10 26.25 -10.69
C THR A 287 -6.98 24.76 -10.44
N ALA A 288 -7.93 23.97 -10.96
CA ALA A 288 -7.85 22.50 -10.87
C ALA A 288 -6.60 21.97 -11.58
N GLY A 289 -6.31 22.46 -12.80
CA GLY A 289 -5.11 22.06 -13.55
C GLY A 289 -3.83 22.37 -12.79
N LYS A 290 -3.71 23.58 -12.26
CA LYS A 290 -2.55 23.96 -11.45
C LYS A 290 -2.39 23.09 -10.20
N MET A 291 -3.49 22.79 -9.51
CA MET A 291 -3.45 21.90 -8.33
C MET A 291 -3.05 20.47 -8.71
N ILE A 292 -3.56 19.93 -9.81
CA ILE A 292 -3.20 18.59 -10.31
C ILE A 292 -1.71 18.54 -10.63
N ASP A 293 -1.18 19.53 -11.34
CA ASP A 293 0.23 19.60 -11.69
C ASP A 293 1.12 19.70 -10.43
N GLU A 294 0.80 20.61 -9.51
CA GLU A 294 1.54 20.80 -8.25
C GLU A 294 1.54 19.53 -7.39
N LEU A 295 0.39 18.89 -7.22
CA LEU A 295 0.26 17.65 -6.47
C LEU A 295 1.04 16.51 -7.14
N SER A 296 0.94 16.37 -8.48
CA SER A 296 1.66 15.34 -9.22
C SER A 296 3.18 15.48 -9.08
N ILE A 297 3.69 16.71 -9.12
CA ILE A 297 5.12 16.98 -8.91
C ILE A 297 5.50 16.63 -7.49
N LYS A 298 4.74 17.13 -6.49
CA LYS A 298 5.09 16.92 -5.08
C LYS A 298 5.00 15.45 -4.66
N MET A 299 4.02 14.72 -5.15
CA MET A 299 3.92 13.28 -4.90
C MET A 299 5.12 12.51 -5.45
N ARG A 300 5.57 12.83 -6.68
CA ARG A 300 6.79 12.20 -7.23
C ARG A 300 8.02 12.49 -6.39
N GLU A 301 8.18 13.73 -5.91
CA GLU A 301 9.27 14.10 -5.02
C GLU A 301 9.24 13.28 -3.73
N LEU A 302 8.07 13.23 -3.05
CA LEU A 302 7.89 12.48 -1.81
C LEU A 302 8.08 10.97 -1.99
N LEU A 303 7.59 10.40 -3.10
CA LEU A 303 7.83 8.99 -3.44
C LEU A 303 9.32 8.71 -3.64
N ALA A 304 10.02 9.59 -4.37
CA ALA A 304 11.45 9.45 -4.57
C ALA A 304 12.22 9.54 -3.25
N GLU A 305 11.89 10.52 -2.40
CA GLU A 305 12.49 10.69 -1.06
C GLU A 305 12.25 9.46 -0.18
N ARG A 306 11.01 8.95 -0.11
CA ARG A 306 10.67 7.73 0.65
C ARG A 306 11.36 6.48 0.09
N ASN A 307 11.49 6.37 -1.25
CA ASN A 307 12.21 5.26 -1.84
C ASN A 307 13.70 5.29 -1.47
N VAL A 308 14.35 6.45 -1.54
CA VAL A 308 15.75 6.60 -1.11
C VAL A 308 15.91 6.23 0.36
N GLN A 309 15.03 6.72 1.24
CA GLN A 309 15.07 6.37 2.65
C GLN A 309 14.88 4.87 2.88
N ARG A 310 13.91 4.25 2.21
CA ARG A 310 13.66 2.81 2.28
C ARG A 310 14.86 1.98 1.82
N GLN A 311 15.52 2.40 0.74
CA GLN A 311 16.72 1.73 0.25
C GLN A 311 17.87 1.85 1.24
N GLU A 312 18.05 3.01 1.90
CA GLU A 312 19.08 3.19 2.92
C GLU A 312 18.81 2.36 4.18
N GLU A 313 17.55 2.31 4.66
CA GLU A 313 17.14 1.45 5.77
C GLU A 313 17.40 -0.04 5.46
N LYS A 314 17.11 -0.48 4.23
CA LYS A 314 17.41 -1.85 3.78
C LYS A 314 18.92 -2.10 3.69
N LYS A 315 19.69 -1.14 3.19
CA LYS A 315 21.15 -1.21 3.16
C LYS A 315 21.71 -1.39 4.58
N GLU A 316 21.29 -0.55 5.53
CA GLU A 316 21.71 -0.66 6.94
C GLU A 316 21.39 -2.04 7.53
N LYS A 317 20.22 -2.60 7.19
CA LYS A 317 19.78 -3.91 7.67
C LYS A 317 20.53 -5.07 7.02
N PHE A 318 20.66 -5.08 5.69
CA PHE A 318 21.14 -6.23 4.94
C PHE A 318 22.65 -6.22 4.66
N LEU A 319 23.32 -5.08 4.73
CA LEU A 319 24.79 -5.03 4.52
C LEU A 319 25.57 -5.90 5.53
N PRO A 320 25.30 -5.85 6.84
CA PRO A 320 25.96 -6.75 7.78
C PRO A 320 25.65 -8.25 7.51
N ALA A 321 24.45 -8.53 7.01
CA ALA A 321 24.07 -9.90 6.64
C ALA A 321 24.82 -10.39 5.39
N MET A 322 25.05 -9.52 4.40
CA MET A 322 25.90 -9.81 3.23
C MET A 322 27.34 -10.07 3.64
N GLU A 323 27.89 -9.28 4.57
CA GLU A 323 29.23 -9.50 5.12
C GLU A 323 29.32 -10.85 5.86
N ALA A 324 28.31 -11.18 6.67
CA ALA A 324 28.20 -12.48 7.32
C ALA A 324 28.05 -13.64 6.31
N ALA A 325 27.48 -13.40 5.14
CA ALA A 325 27.40 -14.35 4.03
C ALA A 325 28.72 -14.47 3.23
N GLY A 326 29.71 -13.63 3.51
CA GLY A 326 31.02 -13.64 2.87
C GLY A 326 31.16 -12.72 1.67
N TYR A 327 30.32 -11.70 1.55
CA TYR A 327 30.35 -10.75 0.46
C TYR A 327 30.55 -9.31 0.95
N TYR A 328 31.44 -8.56 0.30
CA TYR A 328 31.58 -7.13 0.51
C TYR A 328 30.84 -6.33 -0.54
N PHE A 329 30.19 -5.27 -0.11
CA PHE A 329 29.57 -4.29 -1.00
C PHE A 329 30.66 -3.45 -1.70
N ASP A 330 30.75 -3.56 -3.01
CA ASP A 330 31.68 -2.77 -3.82
C ASP A 330 31.03 -1.46 -4.26
N GLU A 331 31.08 -0.47 -3.41
CA GLU A 331 30.48 0.85 -3.66
C GLU A 331 31.02 1.52 -4.93
N LYS A 332 32.30 1.30 -5.26
CA LYS A 332 32.92 1.89 -6.46
C LYS A 332 32.56 1.18 -7.76
N GLY A 333 32.25 -0.10 -7.66
CA GLY A 333 31.81 -0.91 -8.78
C GLY A 333 30.28 -0.95 -8.94
N SER A 334 29.54 -0.35 -8.01
CA SER A 334 28.10 -0.18 -8.08
C SER A 334 27.71 1.08 -8.85
N THR A 335 26.52 1.09 -9.43
CA THR A 335 25.90 2.23 -10.10
C THR A 335 24.50 2.46 -9.52
N ASP A 336 23.82 3.52 -9.93
CA ASP A 336 22.45 3.78 -9.51
C ASP A 336 21.47 2.65 -9.91
N ASP A 337 21.82 1.88 -10.97
CA ASP A 337 21.00 0.79 -11.50
C ASP A 337 21.46 -0.60 -11.05
N HIS A 338 22.64 -0.75 -10.44
CA HIS A 338 23.19 -2.06 -10.06
C HIS A 338 24.07 -1.98 -8.83
N LEU A 339 23.69 -2.72 -7.80
CA LEU A 339 24.51 -2.99 -6.61
C LEU A 339 25.44 -4.17 -6.91
N ARG A 340 26.72 -4.03 -6.56
CA ARG A 340 27.74 -5.05 -6.79
C ARG A 340 28.31 -5.57 -5.48
N PHE A 341 28.32 -6.90 -5.32
CA PHE A 341 28.87 -7.59 -4.17
C PHE A 341 29.97 -8.54 -4.60
N VAL A 342 31.14 -8.43 -3.96
CA VAL A 342 32.32 -9.24 -4.29
C VAL A 342 32.62 -10.22 -3.16
N PRO A 343 33.04 -11.49 -3.45
CA PRO A 343 33.44 -12.45 -2.44
C PRO A 343 34.57 -11.93 -1.56
N ASP A 344 34.53 -12.25 -0.27
CA ASP A 344 35.57 -11.86 0.70
C ASP A 344 36.90 -12.63 0.58
N GLY A 345 36.94 -13.68 -0.24
CA GLY A 345 38.12 -14.55 -0.44
C GLY A 345 38.38 -15.53 0.70
N VAL A 346 37.59 -15.51 1.77
CA VAL A 346 37.74 -16.38 2.93
C VAL A 346 36.76 -17.57 2.85
N HIS A 347 35.52 -17.31 2.43
CA HIS A 347 34.42 -18.27 2.43
C HIS A 347 34.35 -19.18 1.18
N GLN A 348 35.40 -19.33 0.41
CA GLN A 348 35.44 -20.16 -0.81
C GLN A 348 34.30 -19.95 -1.81
N LEU A 349 33.73 -18.74 -1.80
CA LEU A 349 32.65 -18.36 -2.69
C LEU A 349 33.19 -18.04 -4.08
N SER A 350 32.44 -18.40 -5.12
CA SER A 350 32.78 -18.08 -6.49
C SER A 350 31.72 -17.18 -7.12
N GLY A 351 32.17 -16.06 -7.64
CA GLY A 351 31.33 -15.15 -8.42
C GLY A 351 30.98 -13.85 -7.71
N VAL A 352 30.77 -12.83 -8.53
CA VAL A 352 30.29 -11.50 -8.13
C VAL A 352 28.77 -11.52 -8.24
N LEU A 353 28.07 -11.02 -7.22
CA LEU A 353 26.62 -10.88 -7.24
C LEU A 353 26.23 -9.47 -7.66
N TYR A 354 25.11 -9.36 -8.35
CA TYR A 354 24.51 -8.11 -8.78
C TYR A 354 23.03 -8.10 -8.36
N ALA A 355 22.58 -6.97 -7.86
CA ALA A 355 21.19 -6.69 -7.56
C ALA A 355 20.82 -5.35 -8.16
N ASP A 356 19.58 -5.17 -8.60
CA ASP A 356 19.12 -3.88 -9.12
C ASP A 356 18.80 -2.91 -7.97
N SER A 357 18.47 -3.43 -6.80
CA SER A 357 18.13 -2.65 -5.61
C SER A 357 18.36 -3.43 -4.32
N TRP A 358 18.23 -2.78 -3.16
CA TRP A 358 18.20 -3.45 -1.86
C TRP A 358 16.93 -4.27 -1.64
N ASP A 359 15.89 -4.08 -2.43
CA ASP A 359 14.70 -4.95 -2.45
C ASP A 359 15.07 -6.35 -2.96
N ASP A 360 15.93 -6.43 -4.01
CA ASP A 360 16.43 -7.72 -4.51
C ASP A 360 17.33 -8.39 -3.51
N VAL A 361 18.21 -7.62 -2.85
CA VAL A 361 19.06 -8.17 -1.78
C VAL A 361 18.21 -8.76 -0.66
N GLU A 362 17.13 -8.09 -0.25
CA GLU A 362 16.20 -8.64 0.74
C GLU A 362 15.64 -10.00 0.32
N THR A 363 15.30 -10.18 -0.97
CA THR A 363 14.76 -11.46 -1.46
C THR A 363 15.74 -12.62 -1.31
N TRP A 364 17.05 -12.36 -1.36
CA TRP A 364 18.07 -13.40 -1.19
C TRP A 364 18.06 -14.00 0.21
N PHE A 365 17.61 -13.25 1.22
CA PHE A 365 17.53 -13.69 2.61
C PHE A 365 16.16 -14.29 2.97
N GLY A 366 15.21 -14.28 2.03
CA GLY A 366 13.88 -14.86 2.20
C GLY A 366 13.86 -16.38 1.95
N GLN A 367 12.73 -17.02 2.25
CA GLN A 367 12.51 -18.43 1.93
C GLN A 367 12.57 -18.65 0.40
N GLY A 368 13.54 -19.45 -0.05
CA GLY A 368 13.80 -19.68 -1.48
C GLY A 368 14.85 -18.75 -2.09
N GLY A 369 15.68 -18.14 -1.25
CA GLY A 369 16.82 -17.33 -1.67
C GLY A 369 17.76 -18.03 -2.67
N ILE A 370 18.67 -17.26 -3.27
CA ILE A 370 19.56 -17.70 -4.37
C ILE A 370 20.45 -18.87 -3.94
N ASP A 371 20.79 -18.98 -2.66
CA ASP A 371 21.67 -20.02 -2.11
C ASP A 371 21.36 -20.24 -0.61
N ASP A 372 21.49 -21.48 -0.13
CA ASP A 372 21.28 -21.87 1.28
C ASP A 372 22.18 -21.09 2.26
N GLN A 373 23.33 -20.57 1.80
CA GLN A 373 24.20 -19.74 2.61
C GLN A 373 23.54 -18.47 3.14
N PHE A 374 22.56 -17.88 2.41
CA PHE A 374 21.84 -16.68 2.83
C PHE A 374 20.77 -16.97 3.89
N THR A 375 20.35 -18.22 4.01
CA THR A 375 19.38 -18.66 5.02
C THR A 375 20.03 -19.28 6.25
N ALA A 376 21.39 -19.39 6.28
CA ALA A 376 22.12 -19.94 7.41
C ALA A 376 21.81 -19.22 8.72
N GLU A 377 21.78 -19.96 9.84
CA GLU A 377 21.41 -19.41 11.16
C GLU A 377 22.27 -18.21 11.56
N ARG A 378 23.58 -18.22 11.24
CA ARG A 378 24.48 -17.09 11.51
C ARG A 378 23.99 -15.76 10.88
N ILE A 379 23.40 -15.84 9.70
CA ILE A 379 22.87 -14.68 8.97
C ILE A 379 21.54 -14.27 9.58
N GLN A 380 20.68 -15.25 9.91
CA GLN A 380 19.42 -14.98 10.60
C GLN A 380 19.66 -14.33 11.97
N ARG A 381 20.74 -14.65 12.67
CA ARG A 381 21.12 -13.97 13.92
C ARG A 381 21.52 -12.51 13.71
N VAL A 382 22.11 -12.16 12.57
CA VAL A 382 22.43 -10.77 12.22
C VAL A 382 21.17 -9.99 11.88
N LEU A 383 20.28 -10.58 11.07
CA LEU A 383 19.06 -9.92 10.59
C LEU A 383 17.98 -9.75 11.67
N TYR A 384 17.87 -10.72 12.57
CA TYR A 384 16.78 -10.81 13.55
C TYR A 384 17.32 -11.21 14.93
N PRO A 385 18.21 -10.40 15.54
CA PRO A 385 18.86 -10.73 16.82
C PRO A 385 17.83 -10.99 17.92
N GLU A 386 16.70 -10.33 17.89
CA GLU A 386 15.60 -10.49 18.85
C GLU A 386 15.02 -11.91 18.89
N ARG A 387 15.15 -12.67 17.80
CA ARG A 387 14.71 -14.07 17.73
C ARG A 387 15.66 -15.04 18.46
N PHE A 388 16.85 -14.57 18.79
CA PHE A 388 17.94 -15.36 19.36
C PHE A 388 18.33 -14.91 20.78
N GLU A 389 17.50 -14.11 21.45
CA GLU A 389 17.70 -13.73 22.86
C GLU A 389 17.61 -14.92 23.81
N LYS A 390 16.89 -15.99 23.42
CA LYS A 390 16.80 -17.26 24.14
C LYS A 390 17.80 -18.27 23.59
N SER A 391 18.10 -19.33 24.39
CA SER A 391 18.94 -20.39 23.86
C SER A 391 18.33 -21.01 22.61
N SER A 392 19.16 -21.49 21.69
CA SER A 392 18.66 -22.13 20.46
C SER A 392 17.78 -23.35 20.78
N GLU A 393 18.02 -24.01 21.89
CA GLU A 393 17.21 -25.13 22.38
C GLU A 393 15.84 -24.64 22.91
N GLU A 394 15.80 -23.54 23.69
CA GLU A 394 14.52 -22.98 24.16
C GLU A 394 13.62 -22.53 23.00
N MET A 395 14.21 -21.92 21.97
CA MET A 395 13.50 -21.50 20.76
C MET A 395 12.88 -22.66 19.99
N MET A 396 13.49 -23.83 20.03
CA MET A 396 12.99 -25.05 19.40
C MET A 396 11.62 -25.46 19.94
N TYR A 397 11.38 -25.26 21.25
CA TYR A 397 10.15 -25.63 21.95
C TYR A 397 9.10 -24.51 21.99
N GLU A 398 9.43 -23.33 21.46
CA GLU A 398 8.46 -22.26 21.27
C GLU A 398 7.75 -22.39 19.92
N ASP A 399 6.54 -21.94 19.86
CA ASP A 399 5.59 -22.18 18.76
C ASP A 399 5.92 -21.46 17.42
N ASN A 400 7.12 -20.90 17.27
CA ASN A 400 7.38 -19.92 16.24
C ASN A 400 8.35 -20.36 15.12
N GLY A 401 8.46 -21.64 14.77
CA GLY A 401 9.30 -21.88 13.63
C GLY A 401 9.61 -23.31 13.26
N GLU A 402 10.00 -23.50 12.04
CA GLU A 402 10.63 -24.69 11.48
C GLU A 402 12.03 -24.84 12.08
N ARG A 403 12.20 -25.70 13.11
CA ARG A 403 13.47 -25.90 13.81
C ARG A 403 13.69 -27.36 14.14
N PHE A 404 14.96 -27.70 14.40
CA PHE A 404 15.34 -29.02 14.94
C PHE A 404 16.40 -28.89 16.03
N SER A 405 16.48 -29.90 16.88
CA SER A 405 17.55 -30.06 17.86
C SER A 405 18.07 -31.51 17.88
N ILE A 406 19.37 -31.64 18.06
CA ILE A 406 20.04 -32.94 18.18
C ILE A 406 20.45 -33.12 19.62
N TYR A 407 20.17 -34.29 20.17
CA TYR A 407 20.46 -34.68 21.54
C TYR A 407 21.32 -35.90 21.57
N GLN A 408 22.37 -35.87 22.41
CA GLN A 408 23.27 -36.98 22.65
C GLN A 408 23.24 -37.36 24.11
N ILE A 409 23.54 -38.64 24.41
CA ILE A 409 23.54 -39.18 25.78
C ILE A 409 24.65 -38.50 26.59
N LYS A 410 24.28 -37.91 27.75
CA LYS A 410 25.22 -37.31 28.71
C LYS A 410 26.20 -38.32 29.24
N GLU A 411 27.46 -37.93 29.39
CA GLU A 411 28.44 -38.74 30.08
C GLU A 411 28.07 -38.97 31.55
N GLY A 412 28.20 -40.22 32.01
CA GLY A 412 27.84 -40.60 33.37
C GLY A 412 26.35 -40.75 33.66
N SER A 413 25.48 -40.57 32.67
CA SER A 413 24.04 -40.81 32.79
C SER A 413 23.72 -42.30 32.82
N LYS A 414 22.50 -42.66 33.28
CA LYS A 414 22.06 -44.06 33.25
C LYS A 414 21.88 -44.59 31.84
N SER A 415 21.58 -43.74 30.92
CA SER A 415 21.38 -44.06 29.51
C SER A 415 22.70 -44.40 28.77
N GLU A 416 23.86 -44.13 29.34
CA GLU A 416 25.16 -44.47 28.77
C GLU A 416 25.32 -45.96 28.47
N GLN A 417 24.63 -46.82 29.21
CA GLN A 417 24.67 -48.27 29.04
C GLN A 417 24.12 -48.74 27.68
N TYR A 418 23.30 -47.94 26.99
CA TYR A 418 22.75 -48.25 25.68
C TYR A 418 23.24 -47.32 24.57
N ARG A 419 24.31 -46.53 24.81
CA ARG A 419 24.93 -45.70 23.78
C ARG A 419 25.37 -46.60 22.59
N PHE A 420 24.96 -46.14 21.37
CA PHE A 420 25.13 -46.85 20.10
C PHE A 420 24.30 -48.15 19.95
N LEU A 421 23.31 -48.41 20.79
CA LEU A 421 22.42 -49.56 20.68
C LEU A 421 21.05 -49.12 20.14
N GLY A 422 20.41 -49.97 19.34
CA GLY A 422 19.09 -49.68 18.73
C GLY A 422 17.93 -49.93 19.71
N MET A 423 16.76 -49.46 19.31
CA MET A 423 15.51 -49.58 20.07
C MET A 423 15.12 -51.04 20.39
N ASP A 424 15.48 -52.00 19.54
CA ASP A 424 15.25 -53.42 19.80
C ASP A 424 15.93 -53.88 21.09
N TYR A 425 17.16 -53.40 21.35
CA TYR A 425 17.86 -53.69 22.59
C TYR A 425 17.17 -53.04 23.80
N ILE A 426 16.84 -51.78 23.70
CA ILE A 426 16.17 -51.03 24.77
C ILE A 426 14.87 -51.72 25.17
N ASN A 427 14.04 -52.05 24.20
CA ASN A 427 12.75 -52.74 24.42
C ASN A 427 12.94 -54.13 25.05
N LYS A 428 13.96 -54.90 24.60
CA LYS A 428 14.23 -56.24 25.11
C LYS A 428 14.69 -56.24 26.57
N GLU A 429 15.51 -55.28 26.95
CA GLU A 429 16.04 -55.15 28.32
C GLU A 429 15.09 -54.34 29.24
N GLY A 430 13.95 -53.88 28.73
CA GLY A 430 12.96 -53.11 29.50
C GLY A 430 13.50 -51.73 29.94
N LEU A 431 14.35 -51.13 29.15
CA LEU A 431 14.94 -49.82 29.38
C LEU A 431 14.06 -48.74 28.75
N GLU A 432 14.22 -47.51 29.21
CA GLU A 432 13.48 -46.34 28.68
C GLU A 432 14.46 -45.27 28.22
N VAL A 433 14.08 -44.54 27.16
CA VAL A 433 14.81 -43.35 26.69
C VAL A 433 14.28 -42.15 27.49
N VAL A 434 15.09 -41.62 28.38
CA VAL A 434 14.73 -40.56 29.33
C VAL A 434 15.35 -39.24 28.90
N ALA A 435 14.57 -38.21 28.64
CA ALA A 435 15.06 -36.90 28.14
C ALA A 435 16.10 -36.25 29.05
N ALA A 436 16.00 -36.43 30.39
CA ALA A 436 16.95 -35.90 31.37
C ALA A 436 18.37 -36.43 31.20
N ASP A 437 18.54 -37.61 30.62
CA ASP A 437 19.84 -38.24 30.38
C ASP A 437 20.53 -37.77 29.09
N TYR A 438 19.88 -36.86 28.35
CA TYR A 438 20.38 -36.30 27.10
C TYR A 438 20.73 -34.81 27.21
N GLU A 439 21.74 -34.40 26.49
CA GLU A 439 22.09 -32.98 26.32
C GLU A 439 21.86 -32.52 24.88
N CYS A 440 21.37 -31.28 24.72
CA CYS A 440 21.25 -30.68 23.41
C CYS A 440 22.64 -30.30 22.90
N VAL A 441 23.08 -30.92 21.82
CA VAL A 441 24.40 -30.69 21.22
C VAL A 441 24.34 -29.75 20.02
N TYR A 442 23.16 -29.59 19.43
CA TYR A 442 22.92 -28.66 18.34
C TYR A 442 21.42 -28.30 18.23
N SER A 443 21.16 -27.08 17.82
CA SER A 443 19.83 -26.67 17.48
C SER A 443 19.89 -25.68 16.32
N GLY A 444 19.08 -25.90 15.29
CA GLY A 444 19.11 -25.12 14.05
C GLY A 444 17.74 -24.89 13.43
N ILE A 445 17.75 -24.16 12.33
CA ILE A 445 16.56 -23.91 11.50
C ILE A 445 16.35 -25.09 10.56
N LEU A 446 15.11 -25.55 10.42
CA LEU A 446 14.70 -26.62 9.53
C LEU A 446 14.24 -26.04 8.20
N LEU A 447 14.89 -26.40 7.11
CA LEU A 447 14.46 -26.02 5.77
C LEU A 447 13.29 -26.89 5.29
N LYS A 448 12.51 -26.42 4.30
CA LYS A 448 11.39 -27.21 3.73
C LYS A 448 11.84 -28.54 3.13
N SER A 449 13.07 -28.59 2.61
CA SER A 449 13.67 -29.77 2.02
C SER A 449 14.24 -30.75 3.04
N ASP A 450 14.45 -30.34 4.29
CA ASP A 450 15.13 -31.16 5.29
C ASP A 450 14.15 -32.19 5.83
N ASP A 451 14.63 -33.44 5.88
CA ASP A 451 14.02 -34.56 6.55
C ASP A 451 15.04 -35.21 7.48
N LEU A 452 14.66 -36.23 8.18
CA LEU A 452 15.56 -36.95 9.11
C LEU A 452 16.81 -37.51 8.44
N GLU A 453 16.68 -38.02 7.21
CA GLU A 453 17.79 -38.56 6.43
C GLU A 453 18.76 -37.47 5.99
N THR A 454 18.21 -36.33 5.57
CA THR A 454 19.00 -35.14 5.20
C THR A 454 19.78 -34.60 6.39
N LEU A 455 19.14 -34.48 7.57
CA LEU A 455 19.84 -34.09 8.79
C LEU A 455 20.92 -35.10 9.18
N TYR A 456 20.61 -36.40 9.11
CA TYR A 456 21.59 -37.45 9.41
C TYR A 456 22.82 -37.35 8.50
N SER A 457 22.63 -37.22 7.20
CA SER A 457 23.73 -37.07 6.23
C SER A 457 24.52 -35.78 6.48
N MET A 458 23.85 -34.66 6.74
CA MET A 458 24.49 -33.38 7.02
C MET A 458 25.44 -33.49 8.22
N PHE A 459 25.00 -34.05 9.33
CA PHE A 459 25.80 -34.12 10.56
C PHE A 459 26.86 -35.25 10.56
N ASN A 460 26.83 -36.12 9.56
CA ASN A 460 27.86 -37.17 9.37
C ASN A 460 28.86 -36.83 8.25
N ASP A 461 28.41 -36.23 7.15
CA ASP A 461 29.24 -36.00 5.96
C ASP A 461 29.82 -34.57 5.92
N LEU A 462 29.00 -33.56 6.27
CA LEU A 462 29.35 -32.14 6.21
C LEU A 462 28.70 -31.34 7.36
N PRO A 463 29.15 -31.61 8.61
CA PRO A 463 28.55 -30.95 9.76
C PRO A 463 28.80 -29.45 9.73
N PRO A 464 27.82 -28.63 10.23
CA PRO A 464 28.00 -27.20 10.39
C PRO A 464 29.28 -26.86 11.17
N ALA A 465 29.94 -25.75 10.82
CA ALA A 465 31.24 -25.38 11.40
C ALA A 465 31.20 -25.13 12.92
N ASP A 466 30.05 -24.82 13.46
CA ASP A 466 29.76 -24.63 14.88
C ASP A 466 29.34 -25.91 15.62
N PHE A 467 29.10 -27.00 14.91
CA PHE A 467 28.87 -28.32 15.52
C PHE A 467 30.15 -28.89 16.11
N LYS A 468 30.18 -29.09 17.43
CA LYS A 468 31.40 -29.51 18.16
C LYS A 468 31.27 -30.89 18.81
N ALA A 469 30.13 -31.53 18.68
CA ALA A 469 29.87 -32.85 19.25
C ALA A 469 30.32 -33.95 18.28
N HIS A 470 30.15 -35.22 18.67
CA HIS A 470 30.41 -36.34 17.75
C HIS A 470 29.33 -36.41 16.66
N SER A 471 29.68 -36.97 15.50
CA SER A 471 28.75 -37.21 14.41
C SER A 471 27.49 -37.96 14.89
N MET A 472 26.36 -37.69 14.22
CA MET A 472 25.09 -38.31 14.59
C MET A 472 25.16 -39.83 14.50
N SER A 473 24.75 -40.52 15.56
CA SER A 473 24.93 -41.96 15.74
C SER A 473 23.68 -42.63 16.29
N VAL A 474 23.62 -43.95 16.20
CA VAL A 474 22.57 -44.74 16.88
C VAL A 474 22.56 -44.37 18.36
N SER A 475 21.41 -44.21 18.93
CA SER A 475 21.05 -43.69 20.26
C SER A 475 20.93 -42.16 20.39
N ASP A 476 21.29 -41.40 19.40
CA ASP A 476 21.01 -39.95 19.39
C ASP A 476 19.51 -39.70 19.16
N VAL A 477 19.04 -38.55 19.58
CA VAL A 477 17.64 -38.15 19.37
C VAL A 477 17.58 -36.87 18.59
N VAL A 478 16.73 -36.83 17.56
CA VAL A 478 16.42 -35.64 16.79
C VAL A 478 15.01 -35.18 17.15
N VAL A 479 14.87 -33.96 17.61
CA VAL A 479 13.57 -33.34 17.81
C VAL A 479 13.33 -32.32 16.71
N MET A 480 12.18 -32.38 16.06
CA MET A 480 11.79 -31.50 14.99
C MET A 480 10.50 -30.74 15.39
N ASN A 481 10.50 -29.47 15.17
CA ASN A 481 9.28 -28.63 15.21
C ASN A 481 8.97 -28.20 13.78
N ARG A 482 7.94 -28.81 13.19
CA ARG A 482 7.53 -28.51 11.82
C ARG A 482 6.02 -28.29 11.76
N ASN A 483 5.59 -27.21 11.15
CA ASN A 483 4.17 -26.82 11.09
C ASN A 483 3.53 -26.78 12.49
N HIS A 484 4.26 -26.33 13.51
CA HIS A 484 3.85 -26.31 14.93
C HIS A 484 3.68 -27.71 15.54
N GLU A 485 4.10 -28.75 14.85
CA GLU A 485 4.07 -30.11 15.36
C GLU A 485 5.45 -30.52 15.86
N LEU A 486 5.54 -30.81 17.16
CA LEU A 486 6.76 -31.18 17.85
C LEU A 486 6.88 -32.71 17.90
N ARG A 487 7.85 -33.28 17.21
CA ARG A 487 8.11 -34.73 17.19
C ARG A 487 9.57 -35.03 17.51
N ALA A 488 9.80 -36.11 18.26
CA ALA A 488 11.13 -36.63 18.60
C ALA A 488 11.36 -37.99 17.96
N TYR A 489 12.59 -38.23 17.50
CA TYR A 489 12.97 -39.43 16.80
C TYR A 489 14.31 -39.96 17.32
N TYR A 490 14.34 -41.20 17.71
CA TYR A 490 15.57 -41.95 18.05
C TYR A 490 16.28 -42.41 16.79
N VAL A 491 17.54 -42.15 16.67
CA VAL A 491 18.38 -42.69 15.59
C VAL A 491 18.60 -44.15 15.85
N ASP A 492 18.01 -45.03 15.06
CA ASP A 492 18.06 -46.47 15.23
C ASP A 492 19.06 -47.12 14.25
N GLN A 493 19.27 -48.43 14.35
CA GLN A 493 20.15 -49.17 13.46
C GLN A 493 19.69 -49.13 11.99
N PHE A 494 18.39 -49.04 11.77
CA PHE A 494 17.79 -48.91 10.46
C PHE A 494 16.72 -47.82 10.50
N GLY A 495 17.12 -46.57 10.18
CA GLY A 495 16.24 -45.42 10.14
C GLY A 495 15.97 -44.80 11.52
N PHE A 496 14.76 -44.36 11.77
CA PHE A 496 14.37 -43.57 12.94
C PHE A 496 13.12 -44.14 13.60
N THR A 497 13.12 -44.19 14.93
CA THR A 497 11.97 -44.63 15.74
C THR A 497 11.37 -43.43 16.49
N GLU A 498 10.11 -43.14 16.33
CA GLU A 498 9.43 -42.01 17.00
C GLU A 498 9.37 -42.22 18.52
N LEU A 499 9.68 -41.14 19.27
CA LEU A 499 9.61 -41.06 20.74
C LEU A 499 8.55 -40.07 21.20
N PRO A 500 7.28 -40.45 21.34
CA PRO A 500 6.18 -39.49 21.59
C PRO A 500 6.33 -38.67 22.87
N ALA A 501 6.99 -39.19 23.89
CA ALA A 501 7.11 -38.53 25.20
C ALA A 501 8.34 -37.60 25.30
N PHE A 502 9.43 -37.91 24.61
CA PHE A 502 10.72 -37.23 24.78
C PHE A 502 10.69 -35.72 24.64
N ALA A 503 10.04 -35.22 23.58
CA ALA A 503 9.99 -33.78 23.32
C ALA A 503 9.17 -33.03 24.40
N LEU A 504 8.13 -33.65 24.92
CA LEU A 504 7.31 -33.09 26.01
C LEU A 504 8.03 -33.09 27.34
N GLU A 505 8.76 -34.18 27.64
CA GLU A 505 9.62 -34.29 28.83
C GLU A 505 10.71 -33.22 28.80
N ARG A 506 11.39 -33.06 27.67
CA ARG A 506 12.44 -32.07 27.53
C ARG A 506 11.92 -30.64 27.65
N LYS A 507 10.78 -30.35 27.04
CA LYS A 507 10.07 -29.05 27.17
C LYS A 507 9.78 -28.74 28.64
N ALA A 508 9.32 -29.72 29.40
CA ALA A 508 9.06 -29.57 30.84
C ALA A 508 10.33 -29.29 31.64
N GLU A 509 11.46 -29.96 31.33
CA GLU A 509 12.75 -29.72 31.98
C GLU A 509 13.28 -28.31 31.78
N LEU A 510 13.08 -27.74 30.57
CA LEU A 510 13.46 -26.39 30.24
C LEU A 510 12.52 -25.33 30.90
N GLY A 511 11.46 -25.76 31.59
CA GLY A 511 10.48 -24.87 32.20
C GLY A 511 9.61 -24.15 31.19
N ILE A 512 9.66 -24.54 29.92
CA ILE A 512 8.87 -23.97 28.83
C ILE A 512 7.51 -24.66 28.85
N GLY A 513 6.49 -24.01 29.41
CA GLY A 513 5.14 -24.57 29.39
C GLY A 513 4.40 -24.62 30.73
N GLN A 514 5.00 -24.18 31.83
CA GLN A 514 4.28 -24.17 33.13
C GLN A 514 3.21 -23.09 33.27
N LEU A 515 3.02 -22.23 32.28
CA LEU A 515 2.00 -21.16 32.28
C LEU A 515 0.80 -21.43 31.37
N THR A 516 0.78 -22.54 30.62
CA THR A 516 -0.33 -22.86 29.69
C THR A 516 -1.04 -24.19 29.95
N GLU A 517 -0.64 -25.00 30.90
CA GLU A 517 -1.39 -26.23 31.29
C GLU A 517 -2.59 -25.96 32.22
N ARG A 518 -3.36 -24.94 31.94
CA ARG A 518 -4.74 -24.79 32.45
C ARG A 518 -5.74 -24.50 31.33
N VAL A 519 -5.54 -25.06 30.18
CA VAL A 519 -6.65 -25.24 29.23
C VAL A 519 -6.80 -26.73 28.99
N SER A 520 -7.50 -27.36 29.97
CA SER A 520 -8.13 -28.63 29.77
C SER A 520 -8.77 -28.70 28.40
N HIS A 521 -8.53 -29.81 27.69
CA HIS A 521 -9.30 -30.35 26.60
C HIS A 521 -10.72 -29.74 26.53
N LEU A 522 -10.87 -28.65 25.80
CA LEU A 522 -12.15 -28.30 25.24
C LEU A 522 -12.41 -29.39 24.22
N ASP A 523 -13.44 -30.21 24.46
CA ASP A 523 -13.87 -31.27 23.56
C ASP A 523 -13.92 -30.66 22.15
N GLU A 524 -12.99 -31.03 21.29
CA GLU A 524 -13.04 -30.66 19.88
C GLU A 524 -14.33 -31.24 19.33
N ASP A 525 -15.22 -30.36 18.91
CA ASP A 525 -16.45 -30.78 18.31
C ASP A 525 -16.18 -31.27 16.89
N PRO A 526 -16.34 -32.58 16.59
CA PRO A 526 -16.00 -33.11 15.27
C PRO A 526 -16.98 -32.64 14.18
N ASN A 527 -18.12 -32.03 14.56
CA ASN A 527 -19.18 -31.64 13.66
C ASN A 527 -19.04 -30.18 13.18
N ILE A 528 -18.00 -29.46 13.62
CA ILE A 528 -17.72 -28.10 13.19
C ILE A 528 -16.19 -27.91 13.06
N ARG A 529 -15.76 -27.28 11.99
CA ARG A 529 -14.38 -26.87 11.77
C ARG A 529 -14.34 -25.37 11.48
N PHE A 530 -13.18 -24.77 11.69
CA PHE A 530 -13.02 -23.35 11.51
C PHE A 530 -11.98 -23.04 10.44
N TYR A 531 -12.10 -21.89 9.84
CA TYR A 531 -11.11 -21.34 8.93
C TYR A 531 -10.79 -19.89 9.33
N VAL A 532 -9.59 -19.44 8.95
CA VAL A 532 -9.19 -18.04 9.06
C VAL A 532 -8.93 -17.55 7.67
N ALA A 533 -9.57 -16.47 7.29
CA ALA A 533 -9.38 -15.82 6.02
C ALA A 533 -8.99 -14.35 6.21
N GLU A 534 -8.04 -13.92 5.43
CA GLU A 534 -7.77 -12.51 5.19
C GLU A 534 -8.48 -12.15 3.89
N CYS A 535 -9.54 -11.37 4.00
CA CYS A 535 -10.30 -10.91 2.84
C CYS A 535 -9.67 -9.60 2.35
N SER A 536 -8.78 -9.68 1.36
CA SER A 536 -8.43 -8.53 0.56
C SER A 536 -9.47 -8.35 -0.55
N GLU A 537 -9.78 -7.10 -0.91
CA GLU A 537 -10.60 -6.84 -2.09
C GLU A 537 -9.94 -7.50 -3.33
N PHE A 538 -10.75 -8.31 -4.00
CA PHE A 538 -10.46 -9.07 -5.21
C PHE A 538 -9.44 -8.37 -6.16
N PRO A 539 -8.36 -9.06 -6.69
CA PRO A 539 -8.22 -10.52 -6.84
C PRO A 539 -7.07 -11.16 -6.03
N VAL A 540 -6.53 -10.53 -5.02
CA VAL A 540 -5.41 -11.08 -4.24
C VAL A 540 -5.98 -11.93 -3.11
N LEU A 541 -5.78 -13.24 -3.18
CA LEU A 541 -6.06 -14.17 -2.10
C LEU A 541 -5.06 -13.89 -0.97
N GLY A 542 -5.55 -13.33 0.14
CA GLY A 542 -4.84 -13.30 1.40
C GLY A 542 -4.60 -14.71 1.96
N GLU A 543 -3.96 -14.81 3.12
CA GLU A 543 -3.75 -16.10 3.79
C GLU A 543 -5.09 -16.77 4.12
N TYR A 544 -5.23 -18.04 3.71
CA TYR A 544 -6.41 -18.84 3.99
C TYR A 544 -5.99 -20.15 4.66
N HIS A 545 -6.47 -20.35 5.87
CA HIS A 545 -6.20 -21.53 6.68
C HIS A 545 -7.54 -22.23 6.99
N GLN A 546 -7.64 -23.52 6.74
CA GLN A 546 -8.88 -24.28 6.91
C GLN A 546 -8.69 -25.48 7.83
N ASP A 547 -9.80 -26.11 8.20
CA ASP A 547 -9.86 -27.35 8.97
C ASP A 547 -9.29 -27.23 10.40
N LEU A 548 -9.46 -26.06 11.01
CA LEU A 548 -8.91 -25.69 12.30
C LEU A 548 -9.89 -25.99 13.45
N SER A 549 -9.34 -26.19 14.65
CA SER A 549 -10.09 -25.99 15.89
C SER A 549 -10.35 -24.48 16.13
N LEU A 550 -11.34 -24.12 16.94
CA LEU A 550 -11.62 -22.72 17.26
C LEU A 550 -10.40 -22.02 17.89
N GLN A 551 -9.65 -22.74 18.69
CA GLN A 551 -8.47 -22.23 19.39
C GLN A 551 -7.32 -21.93 18.43
N GLU A 552 -7.08 -22.84 17.48
CA GLU A 552 -6.11 -22.63 16.40
C GLU A 552 -6.51 -21.46 15.50
N ALA A 553 -7.79 -21.37 15.16
CA ALA A 553 -8.32 -20.27 14.38
C ALA A 553 -8.07 -18.91 15.06
N PHE A 554 -8.31 -18.80 16.36
CA PHE A 554 -8.01 -17.57 17.10
C PHE A 554 -6.51 -17.26 17.15
N ARG A 555 -5.64 -18.27 17.28
CA ARG A 555 -4.18 -18.08 17.28
C ARG A 555 -3.69 -17.53 15.95
N ILE A 556 -4.14 -18.11 14.84
CA ILE A 556 -3.80 -17.63 13.49
C ILE A 556 -4.36 -16.23 13.27
N TYR A 557 -5.61 -16.00 13.66
CA TYR A 557 -6.27 -14.70 13.57
C TYR A 557 -5.46 -13.58 14.25
N ASP A 558 -4.83 -13.86 15.40
CA ASP A 558 -3.99 -12.92 16.13
C ASP A 558 -2.61 -12.70 15.47
N SER A 559 -2.09 -13.72 14.80
CA SER A 559 -0.78 -13.64 14.12
C SER A 559 -0.80 -12.80 12.84
N ILE A 560 -1.99 -12.56 12.27
CA ILE A 560 -2.15 -11.69 11.09
C ILE A 560 -2.02 -10.24 11.56
N LEU A 561 -0.91 -9.62 11.21
CA LEU A 561 -0.58 -8.24 11.60
C LEU A 561 -1.47 -7.23 10.86
N PRO A 562 -1.87 -6.13 11.51
CA PRO A 562 -2.66 -5.07 10.88
C PRO A 562 -2.00 -4.47 9.62
N GLU A 563 -0.68 -4.42 9.58
CA GLU A 563 0.10 -3.85 8.48
C GLU A 563 0.04 -4.68 7.19
N ARG A 564 -0.37 -5.95 7.30
CA ARG A 564 -0.60 -6.82 6.14
C ARG A 564 -2.06 -6.87 5.69
N MET A 565 -2.94 -6.16 6.39
CA MET A 565 -4.36 -6.19 6.10
C MET A 565 -4.72 -5.21 4.99
N HIS A 566 -4.87 -5.73 3.79
CA HIS A 566 -5.59 -5.04 2.71
C HIS A 566 -7.10 -5.33 2.76
N GLY A 567 -7.64 -5.73 3.91
CA GLY A 567 -9.03 -6.11 4.06
C GLY A 567 -9.40 -6.51 5.49
N ILE A 568 -10.59 -7.07 5.66
CA ILE A 568 -11.11 -7.56 6.93
C ILE A 568 -10.66 -9.01 7.11
N LYS A 569 -9.94 -9.31 8.20
CA LYS A 569 -9.69 -10.71 8.59
C LYS A 569 -10.90 -11.29 9.32
N CYS A 570 -11.23 -12.54 9.07
CA CYS A 570 -12.31 -13.21 9.72
C CYS A 570 -11.94 -14.63 10.20
N ILE A 571 -12.66 -15.10 11.22
CA ILE A 571 -12.75 -16.52 11.55
C ILE A 571 -14.11 -16.97 11.07
N GLY A 572 -14.15 -17.95 10.19
CA GLY A 572 -15.39 -18.56 9.75
C GLY A 572 -15.49 -20.01 10.22
N PHE A 573 -16.60 -20.68 9.89
CA PHE A 573 -16.84 -22.07 10.23
C PHE A 573 -17.51 -22.85 9.10
N ASP A 574 -17.21 -24.15 9.06
CA ASP A 574 -17.83 -25.15 8.22
C ASP A 574 -18.51 -26.21 9.08
N LEU A 575 -19.75 -26.54 8.79
CA LEU A 575 -20.42 -27.65 9.44
C LEU A 575 -20.04 -28.98 8.79
N LYS A 576 -19.76 -29.97 9.65
CA LYS A 576 -19.48 -31.36 9.28
C LYS A 576 -20.54 -32.31 9.88
N ASP A 577 -21.71 -31.77 10.19
CA ASP A 577 -22.81 -32.51 10.83
C ASP A 577 -23.71 -33.29 9.84
N GLY A 578 -23.31 -33.32 8.55
CA GLY A 578 -24.04 -33.99 7.47
C GLY A 578 -25.26 -33.22 6.97
N SER A 579 -25.37 -31.94 7.31
CA SER A 579 -26.39 -31.05 6.77
C SER A 579 -26.07 -30.62 5.34
N ASP A 580 -27.09 -30.22 4.57
CA ASP A 580 -26.93 -29.67 3.22
C ASP A 580 -26.47 -28.21 3.23
N TYR A 581 -26.04 -27.66 4.38
CA TYR A 581 -25.51 -26.32 4.49
C TYR A 581 -24.02 -26.33 4.13
N GLU A 582 -23.72 -26.23 2.82
CA GLU A 582 -22.41 -25.97 2.29
C GLU A 582 -22.22 -24.46 2.13
N GLY A 583 -21.20 -23.88 2.75
CA GLY A 583 -20.84 -22.47 2.59
C GLY A 583 -19.94 -21.96 3.70
N GLU A 584 -19.25 -20.88 3.39
CA GLU A 584 -18.36 -20.19 4.33
C GLU A 584 -19.16 -19.16 5.13
N PHE A 585 -19.22 -19.34 6.45
CA PHE A 585 -19.96 -18.48 7.36
C PHE A 585 -19.01 -17.82 8.36
N GLU A 586 -19.01 -16.49 8.42
CA GLU A 586 -18.17 -15.75 9.36
C GLU A 586 -18.68 -15.89 10.80
N LEU A 587 -17.81 -16.36 11.72
CA LEU A 587 -18.04 -16.41 13.15
C LEU A 587 -17.56 -15.13 13.84
N VAL A 588 -16.35 -14.67 13.50
CA VAL A 588 -15.73 -13.46 14.04
C VAL A 588 -15.23 -12.60 12.88
N SER A 589 -15.61 -11.33 12.88
CA SER A 589 -15.14 -10.34 11.93
C SER A 589 -14.96 -9.00 12.65
N GLY A 590 -13.85 -8.30 12.39
CA GLY A 590 -13.54 -7.03 13.05
C GLY A 590 -13.51 -7.09 14.58
N ASN A 591 -13.02 -8.20 15.16
CA ASN A 591 -13.02 -8.49 16.60
C ASN A 591 -14.42 -8.59 17.26
N HIS A 592 -15.47 -8.81 16.48
CA HIS A 592 -16.82 -9.01 16.96
C HIS A 592 -17.39 -10.36 16.49
N VAL A 593 -18.12 -11.05 17.38
CA VAL A 593 -18.85 -12.27 16.99
C VAL A 593 -20.08 -11.89 16.18
N GLN A 594 -20.26 -12.49 15.01
CA GLN A 594 -21.35 -12.21 14.07
C GLN A 594 -22.66 -12.91 14.46
N LYS A 595 -22.96 -12.93 15.75
CA LYS A 595 -24.09 -13.67 16.36
C LYS A 595 -25.44 -13.34 15.75
N GLU A 596 -25.75 -12.07 15.51
CA GLU A 596 -27.06 -11.68 14.97
C GLU A 596 -27.22 -12.16 13.52
N THR A 597 -26.16 -12.05 12.74
CA THR A 597 -26.12 -12.51 11.35
C THR A 597 -26.29 -14.03 11.27
N ILE A 598 -25.55 -14.78 12.09
CA ILE A 598 -25.61 -16.24 12.14
C ILE A 598 -27.01 -16.69 12.58
N ASN A 599 -27.56 -16.09 13.63
CA ASN A 599 -28.89 -16.43 14.15
C ASN A 599 -30.05 -15.97 13.26
N SER A 600 -29.82 -15.18 12.24
CA SER A 600 -30.81 -14.86 11.21
C SER A 600 -31.17 -16.08 10.36
N ILE A 601 -30.28 -17.08 10.32
CA ILE A 601 -30.49 -18.35 9.64
C ILE A 601 -31.13 -19.31 10.64
N PRO A 602 -32.38 -19.77 10.43
CA PRO A 602 -33.12 -20.59 11.41
C PRO A 602 -32.38 -21.88 11.82
N TYR A 603 -31.71 -22.52 10.88
CA TYR A 603 -30.93 -23.72 11.11
C TYR A 603 -29.76 -23.48 12.09
N PHE A 604 -28.99 -22.43 11.90
CA PHE A 604 -27.85 -22.13 12.78
C PHE A 604 -28.27 -21.66 14.15
N ARG A 605 -29.40 -20.99 14.26
CA ARG A 605 -29.99 -20.59 15.56
C ARG A 605 -30.33 -21.77 16.44
N GLU A 606 -30.71 -22.91 15.85
CA GLU A 606 -31.10 -24.14 16.55
C GLU A 606 -29.98 -25.19 16.60
N ASN A 607 -28.91 -25.01 15.82
CA ASN A 607 -27.80 -25.96 15.75
C ASN A 607 -26.90 -25.84 16.99
N VAL A 608 -26.77 -26.94 17.74
CA VAL A 608 -26.04 -27.00 19.01
C VAL A 608 -24.56 -26.69 18.85
N HIS A 609 -23.94 -27.14 17.75
CA HIS A 609 -22.51 -26.94 17.46
C HIS A 609 -22.21 -25.48 17.15
N VAL A 610 -23.06 -24.82 16.35
CA VAL A 610 -22.95 -23.41 16.04
C VAL A 610 -23.15 -22.52 17.27
N GLN A 611 -24.18 -22.84 18.10
CA GLN A 611 -24.43 -22.06 19.32
C GLN A 611 -23.30 -22.20 20.35
N LYS A 612 -22.69 -23.41 20.44
CA LYS A 612 -21.50 -23.64 21.26
C LYS A 612 -20.31 -22.80 20.75
N ALA A 613 -20.04 -22.81 19.46
CA ALA A 613 -18.97 -22.01 18.84
C ALA A 613 -19.15 -20.51 19.08
N ILE A 614 -20.38 -19.98 18.95
CA ILE A 614 -20.69 -18.57 19.25
C ILE A 614 -20.36 -18.25 20.72
N ALA A 615 -20.79 -19.09 21.66
CA ALA A 615 -20.60 -18.86 23.10
C ALA A 615 -19.08 -18.90 23.47
N GLU A 616 -18.35 -19.81 22.89
CA GLU A 616 -16.89 -19.93 23.08
C GLU A 616 -16.14 -18.76 22.49
N ALA A 617 -16.50 -18.31 21.28
CA ALA A 617 -15.92 -17.13 20.64
C ALA A 617 -16.20 -15.84 21.43
N GLU A 618 -17.43 -15.64 21.94
CA GLU A 618 -17.77 -14.52 22.83
C GLU A 618 -16.93 -14.52 24.12
N LYS A 619 -16.71 -15.69 24.69
CA LYS A 619 -15.90 -15.86 25.91
C LYS A 619 -14.44 -15.52 25.65
N GLU A 620 -13.90 -15.97 24.53
CA GLU A 620 -12.51 -15.74 24.16
C GLU A 620 -12.25 -14.25 23.89
N LEU A 621 -13.09 -13.57 23.12
CA LEU A 621 -12.96 -12.12 22.87
C LEU A 621 -13.06 -11.30 24.15
N LYS A 622 -13.95 -11.64 25.09
CA LYS A 622 -14.04 -10.97 26.40
C LYS A 622 -12.79 -11.16 27.25
N ALA A 623 -12.18 -12.35 27.22
CA ALA A 623 -10.94 -12.62 27.93
C ALA A 623 -9.80 -11.72 27.41
N ARG A 624 -9.73 -11.52 26.09
CA ARG A 624 -8.74 -10.67 25.41
C ARG A 624 -8.93 -9.19 25.70
N GLU A 625 -10.15 -8.69 25.70
CA GLU A 625 -10.46 -7.32 26.11
C GLU A 625 -10.05 -7.04 27.56
N SER A 626 -10.32 -8.01 28.44
CA SER A 626 -9.91 -7.91 29.86
C SER A 626 -8.39 -7.88 30.04
N ALA A 627 -7.66 -8.63 29.24
CA ALA A 627 -6.19 -8.64 29.26
C ALA A 627 -5.58 -7.31 28.73
N ARG A 628 -6.24 -6.61 27.80
CA ARG A 628 -5.83 -5.31 27.28
C ARG A 628 -6.09 -4.15 28.24
N THR A 629 -7.02 -4.31 29.20
CA THR A 629 -7.43 -3.25 30.14
C THR A 629 -6.67 -3.25 31.47
N VAL A 630 -5.70 -4.12 31.69
CA VAL A 630 -4.82 -4.06 32.86
C VAL A 630 -3.87 -2.87 32.71
N PRO A 631 -3.96 -1.80 33.56
CA PRO A 631 -3.06 -0.66 33.42
C PRO A 631 -1.63 -1.12 33.76
N LYS A 632 -0.68 -0.86 32.88
CA LYS A 632 0.75 -0.91 33.19
C LYS A 632 1.06 0.11 34.30
N ASN A 633 0.93 -0.34 35.55
CA ASN A 633 1.42 0.38 36.70
C ASN A 633 2.91 0.06 36.84
N GLU A 634 3.74 0.82 36.13
CA GLU A 634 5.16 0.93 36.45
C GLU A 634 5.71 2.19 35.77
N ASN A 635 5.96 3.16 36.59
CA ASN A 635 7.10 4.09 36.59
C ASN A 635 6.80 5.34 37.44
N LYS A 636 6.86 5.12 38.74
CA LYS A 636 6.87 6.21 39.71
C LYS A 636 8.18 6.24 40.52
N GLU A 637 9.34 6.00 39.89
CA GLU A 637 10.63 6.13 40.62
C GLU A 637 11.83 6.68 39.81
N VAL A 638 11.62 7.31 38.66
CA VAL A 638 12.74 7.94 37.90
C VAL A 638 12.53 9.46 37.68
N LYS A 639 11.73 10.13 38.47
CA LYS A 639 11.59 11.62 38.37
C LYS A 639 12.27 12.43 39.48
N THR A 640 13.16 11.83 40.27
CA THR A 640 13.82 12.56 41.35
C THR A 640 15.34 12.75 41.17
N THR A 641 15.93 12.35 40.07
CA THR A 641 17.38 12.47 39.87
C THR A 641 17.81 13.38 38.71
N LEU A 642 16.87 14.02 38.02
CA LEU A 642 17.17 14.94 36.90
C LEU A 642 16.97 16.44 37.23
N LYS A 643 16.71 16.80 38.47
CA LYS A 643 16.56 18.21 38.93
C LYS A 643 17.76 18.75 39.71
N ARG A 644 18.95 18.15 39.60
CA ARG A 644 20.18 18.60 40.29
C ARG A 644 21.42 18.74 39.38
N ARG A 645 21.23 19.04 38.09
CA ARG A 645 22.35 19.30 37.18
C ARG A 645 22.22 20.51 36.26
N GLU A 646 21.32 21.43 36.56
CA GLU A 646 21.20 22.70 35.82
C GLU A 646 21.50 23.94 36.68
N GLU A 647 22.22 23.79 37.80
CA GLU A 647 22.72 24.92 38.57
C GLU A 647 24.24 24.91 38.77
N CYS A 648 25.00 24.43 37.77
CA CYS A 648 26.46 24.68 37.72
C CYS A 648 26.93 24.51 36.28
N LEU A 649 26.70 25.53 35.46
CA LEU A 649 27.65 26.03 34.41
C LEU A 649 27.01 27.25 33.75
#